data_3870187f2d395c74c9a0b97f470a1d8e
#
_entry.id   3870187f2d395c74c9a0b97f470a1d8e
#
_cell.length_a   1.000
_cell.length_b   1.000
_cell.length_c   1.000
_cell.angle_alpha   90.00
_cell.angle_beta   90.00
_cell.angle_gamma   90.00
#
_symmetry.space_group_name_H-M   'P 1'
#
loop_
_entity.id
_entity.type
_entity.pdbx_description
1 polymer ?
#
loop_
_entity_poly.entity_id
_entity_poly.type
_entity_poly.pdbx_seq_one_letter_code
_entity_poly.pdbx_strand_id
1 'polypeptide(L)'
;MYKVLLFAGTVEGRTIAEYLNEHHVNTRVCVATEYGESLLPQGEYLDISHHRLDEQEMEQLMIQIQDGLVIDATHPYAQIVTENIQAACIRTGTAYLRVVRGESEELPEAVQDPVSGIKEHQIVYVKGIREAVEFLENTSGNILVTTGSKELASYTSLTNYQERIYARVLSLLEVIKSCAALGFEGKHLICMQGPFSQEMNRAMIRQVNAAWMVTKESGKAGGFMEKYLAARETGCGLVIIGRPVKEEGYSLQECLEYLRNRWDLKDNTENSSIEEHKIDREETKKEEQKIRQISVVGIGMGNEGTLTIEGKQALKEADLLIGAGRMLEDTAQPDQARFVSYRPGEISSYIKEHTEYRKIAVALSGDVGFYSGAKKLLDILKTEIPDAKINVCCGISSMIYFCGRLKTPWEDVMPVSLHGRYRNIVGLLQQHPRIFAIIGDKSGTAALCRKLTMYGMGEVRVTIGERLSYPDEKITEGRAADFQEMETDPLSVILLERKESNKSVVTHGICDEEFLRDKVPMTKEEVRSISLSKLRLTKDALIYDVGAGTGSVSVEMALQAVDGKVWAIEKKEEAVELIKKNKIKFRTDNLEIISGLAPEACMPLPAPTHAFIGGSSGNLKMILELLLQKNPAIRVVINCITLETVAEAIECIRTLPLKDVDIAQVNVAKGKKVGPYHLMMGQNPVYVISFTGAENGE
;
A
#
# COMPACT_ATOMS: atom_id res chain seq x y z
N MET A 1 20.21 -36.23 -3.29
CA MET A 1 19.62 -37.07 -2.24
C MET A 1 19.15 -36.12 -1.15
N TYR A 2 17.91 -36.22 -0.69
CA TYR A 2 17.39 -35.27 0.33
C TYR A 2 17.95 -35.60 1.71
N LYS A 3 18.27 -34.56 2.49
CA LYS A 3 18.66 -34.65 3.91
C LYS A 3 17.48 -34.41 4.84
N VAL A 4 16.46 -33.65 4.36
CA VAL A 4 15.27 -33.30 5.14
C VAL A 4 14.02 -33.63 4.34
N LEU A 5 13.04 -34.20 5.03
CA LEU A 5 11.66 -34.31 4.57
C LEU A 5 10.80 -33.41 5.47
N LEU A 6 10.36 -32.27 4.91
CA LEU A 6 9.61 -31.26 5.64
C LEU A 6 8.12 -31.33 5.25
N PHE A 7 7.27 -31.68 6.19
CA PHE A 7 5.83 -31.55 6.06
C PHE A 7 5.41 -30.14 6.49
N ALA A 8 5.17 -29.27 5.51
CA ALA A 8 4.86 -27.87 5.74
C ALA A 8 3.35 -27.62 5.62
N GLY A 9 2.85 -26.66 6.38
CA GLY A 9 1.43 -26.28 6.38
C GLY A 9 1.18 -25.04 7.24
N THR A 10 2.26 -24.49 7.79
CA THR A 10 2.23 -23.34 8.71
C THR A 10 3.29 -22.31 8.31
N VAL A 11 3.27 -21.13 8.95
CA VAL A 11 4.29 -20.10 8.77
C VAL A 11 5.66 -20.64 9.21
N GLU A 12 5.69 -21.40 10.31
CA GLU A 12 6.90 -22.03 10.84
C GLU A 12 7.53 -22.97 9.80
N GLY A 13 6.70 -23.78 9.10
CA GLY A 13 7.17 -24.64 8.02
C GLY A 13 7.77 -23.88 6.84
N ARG A 14 7.25 -22.70 6.51
CA ARG A 14 7.82 -21.82 5.49
C ARG A 14 9.18 -21.29 5.92
N THR A 15 9.28 -20.74 7.13
CA THR A 15 10.54 -20.21 7.67
C THR A 15 11.63 -21.29 7.73
N ILE A 16 11.26 -22.53 8.06
CA ILE A 16 12.20 -23.67 8.05
C ILE A 16 12.65 -23.98 6.61
N ALA A 17 11.72 -23.96 5.63
CA ALA A 17 12.09 -24.17 4.23
C ALA A 17 13.04 -23.10 3.70
N GLU A 18 12.79 -21.80 4.03
CA GLU A 18 13.66 -20.68 3.72
C GLU A 18 15.06 -20.90 4.32
N TYR A 19 15.14 -21.21 5.61
CA TYR A 19 16.39 -21.46 6.32
C TYR A 19 17.19 -22.61 5.71
N LEU A 20 16.53 -23.76 5.39
CA LEU A 20 17.20 -24.91 4.80
C LEU A 20 17.73 -24.62 3.38
N ASN A 21 17.00 -23.81 2.60
CA ASN A 21 17.46 -23.37 1.29
C ASN A 21 18.66 -22.45 1.36
N GLU A 22 18.66 -21.47 2.27
CA GLU A 22 19.79 -20.54 2.50
C GLU A 22 21.07 -21.25 2.94
N HIS A 23 20.92 -22.37 3.65
CA HIS A 23 22.05 -23.17 4.11
C HIS A 23 22.37 -24.38 3.18
N HIS A 24 21.87 -24.37 1.98
CA HIS A 24 22.14 -25.38 0.91
C HIS A 24 21.83 -26.83 1.35
N VAL A 25 20.78 -27.03 2.15
CA VAL A 25 20.33 -28.34 2.61
C VAL A 25 19.26 -28.88 1.68
N ASN A 26 19.57 -29.94 0.91
CA ASN A 26 18.60 -30.57 0.01
C ASN A 26 17.38 -31.07 0.78
N THR A 27 16.24 -30.45 0.53
CA THR A 27 14.99 -30.66 1.27
C THR A 27 13.85 -31.01 0.34
N ARG A 28 13.12 -32.09 0.64
CA ARG A 28 11.81 -32.37 0.06
C ARG A 28 10.74 -31.74 0.93
N VAL A 29 9.95 -30.82 0.37
CA VAL A 29 8.86 -30.14 1.08
C VAL A 29 7.52 -30.67 0.60
N CYS A 30 6.71 -31.21 1.52
CA CYS A 30 5.40 -31.76 1.25
C CYS A 30 4.31 -30.84 1.82
N VAL A 31 3.38 -30.40 0.97
CA VAL A 31 2.20 -29.63 1.36
C VAL A 31 0.92 -30.30 0.84
N ALA A 32 -0.22 -30.01 1.46
CA ALA A 32 -1.47 -30.70 1.15
C ALA A 32 -2.25 -30.13 -0.05
N THR A 33 -1.86 -28.95 -0.57
CA THR A 33 -2.60 -28.21 -1.61
C THR A 33 -1.66 -27.41 -2.51
N GLU A 34 -2.03 -27.21 -3.78
CA GLU A 34 -1.37 -26.30 -4.72
C GLU A 34 -1.22 -24.86 -4.16
N TYR A 35 -2.20 -24.40 -3.41
CA TYR A 35 -2.11 -23.14 -2.70
C TYR A 35 -1.01 -23.13 -1.64
N GLY A 36 -0.84 -24.22 -0.89
CA GLY A 36 0.27 -24.37 0.06
C GLY A 36 1.64 -24.30 -0.63
N GLU A 37 1.76 -24.87 -1.83
CA GLU A 37 2.96 -24.79 -2.66
C GLU A 37 3.26 -23.36 -3.10
N SER A 38 2.25 -22.60 -3.57
CA SER A 38 2.42 -21.20 -4.03
C SER A 38 2.88 -20.23 -2.95
N LEU A 39 2.79 -20.62 -1.69
CA LEU A 39 3.25 -19.82 -0.53
C LEU A 39 4.68 -20.11 -0.10
N LEU A 40 5.30 -21.17 -0.63
CA LEU A 40 6.66 -21.56 -0.30
C LEU A 40 7.70 -20.84 -1.16
N PRO A 41 8.90 -20.57 -0.63
CA PRO A 41 9.97 -19.99 -1.42
C PRO A 41 10.40 -20.95 -2.54
N GLN A 42 10.74 -20.41 -3.69
CA GLN A 42 11.41 -21.17 -4.76
C GLN A 42 12.92 -21.17 -4.46
N GLY A 43 13.57 -22.33 -4.56
CA GLY A 43 15.00 -22.45 -4.27
C GLY A 43 15.65 -23.68 -4.87
N GLU A 44 16.95 -23.60 -5.15
CA GLU A 44 17.73 -24.67 -5.78
C GLU A 44 17.77 -25.93 -4.90
N TYR A 45 17.67 -25.78 -3.58
CA TYR A 45 17.78 -26.87 -2.59
C TYR A 45 16.41 -27.33 -2.08
N LEU A 46 15.30 -26.83 -2.66
CA LEU A 46 13.96 -27.22 -2.32
C LEU A 46 13.28 -27.95 -3.47
N ASP A 47 12.78 -29.13 -3.18
CA ASP A 47 11.90 -29.88 -4.08
C ASP A 47 10.50 -29.95 -3.45
N ILE A 48 9.57 -29.18 -3.98
CA ILE A 48 8.25 -28.95 -3.38
C ILE A 48 7.20 -29.81 -4.10
N SER A 49 6.31 -30.45 -3.31
CA SER A 49 5.21 -31.26 -3.82
C SER A 49 3.91 -30.95 -3.07
N HIS A 50 2.81 -30.77 -3.80
CA HIS A 50 1.46 -30.61 -3.27
C HIS A 50 0.62 -31.90 -3.30
N HIS A 51 1.28 -33.05 -3.53
CA HIS A 51 0.58 -34.35 -3.49
C HIS A 51 0.29 -34.75 -2.05
N ARG A 52 -0.98 -35.15 -1.77
CA ARG A 52 -1.35 -35.72 -0.47
C ARG A 52 -0.83 -37.13 -0.38
N LEU A 53 0.11 -37.31 0.54
CA LEU A 53 0.74 -38.61 0.78
C LEU A 53 -0.09 -39.44 1.75
N ASP A 54 -0.27 -40.70 1.41
CA ASP A 54 -0.73 -41.70 2.37
C ASP A 54 0.44 -42.24 3.22
N GLU A 55 0.15 -43.10 4.18
CA GLU A 55 1.14 -43.61 5.12
C GLU A 55 2.23 -44.43 4.43
N GLN A 56 1.88 -45.20 3.39
CA GLN A 56 2.83 -46.02 2.61
C GLN A 56 3.75 -45.16 1.72
N GLU A 57 3.21 -44.12 1.12
CA GLU A 57 3.96 -43.16 0.33
C GLU A 57 4.95 -42.34 1.22
N MET A 58 4.54 -42.01 2.44
CA MET A 58 5.42 -41.39 3.45
C MET A 58 6.59 -42.29 3.80
N GLU A 59 6.36 -43.59 4.05
CA GLU A 59 7.41 -44.56 4.32
C GLU A 59 8.39 -44.66 3.16
N GLN A 60 7.90 -44.75 1.92
CA GLN A 60 8.78 -44.82 0.76
C GLN A 60 9.68 -43.60 0.61
N LEU A 61 9.18 -42.40 0.89
CA LEU A 61 9.98 -41.19 0.91
C LEU A 61 11.00 -41.18 2.05
N MET A 62 10.63 -41.64 3.24
CA MET A 62 11.52 -41.72 4.42
C MET A 62 12.68 -42.74 4.18
N ILE A 63 12.44 -43.85 3.52
CA ILE A 63 13.47 -44.82 3.14
C ILE A 63 14.52 -44.20 2.19
N GLN A 64 14.13 -43.21 1.39
CA GLN A 64 15.04 -42.53 0.46
C GLN A 64 15.97 -41.50 1.11
N ILE A 65 15.67 -41.08 2.34
CA ILE A 65 16.49 -40.13 3.10
C ILE A 65 17.38 -40.89 4.10
N GLN A 66 18.52 -41.41 3.67
CA GLN A 66 19.49 -42.05 4.57
C GLN A 66 20.07 -41.02 5.56
N ASP A 67 20.04 -41.35 6.86
CA ASP A 67 20.47 -40.46 7.97
C ASP A 67 19.76 -39.09 7.99
N GLY A 68 18.59 -39.00 7.34
CA GLY A 68 17.80 -37.78 7.21
C GLY A 68 16.98 -37.45 8.46
N LEU A 69 16.31 -36.33 8.37
CA LEU A 69 15.39 -35.82 9.39
C LEU A 69 14.02 -35.56 8.79
N VAL A 70 12.98 -36.04 9.44
CA VAL A 70 11.60 -35.66 9.16
C VAL A 70 11.21 -34.52 10.10
N ILE A 71 10.77 -33.42 9.52
CA ILE A 71 10.25 -32.28 10.27
C ILE A 71 8.78 -32.15 10.00
N ASP A 72 7.96 -32.25 11.05
CA ASP A 72 6.52 -32.06 10.99
C ASP A 72 6.16 -30.67 11.49
N ALA A 73 5.95 -29.76 10.55
CA ALA A 73 5.46 -28.39 10.76
C ALA A 73 4.03 -28.24 10.18
N THR A 74 3.22 -29.29 10.28
CA THR A 74 1.81 -29.27 9.92
C THR A 74 0.98 -28.52 10.95
N HIS A 75 -0.23 -28.13 10.54
CA HIS A 75 -1.14 -27.39 11.45
C HIS A 75 -1.53 -28.25 12.66
N PRO A 76 -1.59 -27.71 13.90
CA PRO A 76 -1.95 -28.45 15.12
C PRO A 76 -3.26 -29.24 15.06
N TYR A 77 -4.20 -28.80 14.22
CA TYR A 77 -5.47 -29.50 14.00
C TYR A 77 -5.42 -30.59 12.91
N ALA A 78 -4.24 -30.89 12.34
CA ALA A 78 -4.05 -31.95 11.34
C ALA A 78 -3.56 -33.26 12.00
N GLN A 79 -4.20 -33.68 13.09
CA GLN A 79 -3.79 -34.81 13.94
C GLN A 79 -3.55 -36.11 13.16
N ILE A 80 -4.47 -36.49 12.24
CA ILE A 80 -4.33 -37.71 11.43
C ILE A 80 -3.04 -37.69 10.62
N VAL A 81 -2.65 -36.57 10.04
CA VAL A 81 -1.41 -36.45 9.26
C VAL A 81 -0.19 -36.58 10.17
N THR A 82 -0.20 -35.93 11.34
CA THR A 82 0.85 -36.02 12.33
C THR A 82 1.02 -37.48 12.84
N GLU A 83 -0.09 -38.18 13.13
CA GLU A 83 -0.09 -39.59 13.53
C GLU A 83 0.50 -40.49 12.43
N ASN A 84 0.13 -40.29 11.17
CA ASN A 84 0.67 -41.02 10.04
C ASN A 84 2.18 -40.78 9.85
N ILE A 85 2.63 -39.51 9.98
CA ILE A 85 4.06 -39.16 9.89
C ILE A 85 4.84 -39.86 11.02
N GLN A 86 4.34 -39.81 12.25
CA GLN A 86 4.98 -40.46 13.40
C GLN A 86 5.06 -41.98 13.22
N ALA A 87 3.95 -42.61 12.79
CA ALA A 87 3.90 -44.04 12.55
C ALA A 87 4.88 -44.46 11.44
N ALA A 88 4.98 -43.71 10.35
CA ALA A 88 5.93 -43.96 9.27
C ALA A 88 7.38 -43.78 9.76
N CYS A 89 7.69 -42.75 10.56
CA CYS A 89 9.02 -42.54 11.17
C CYS A 89 9.43 -43.70 12.09
N ILE A 90 8.50 -44.21 12.90
CA ILE A 90 8.75 -45.35 13.79
C ILE A 90 9.09 -46.60 12.97
N ARG A 91 8.34 -46.88 11.90
CA ARG A 91 8.56 -48.08 11.06
C ARG A 91 9.86 -48.01 10.25
N THR A 92 10.22 -46.82 9.78
CA THR A 92 11.44 -46.63 8.99
C THR A 92 12.68 -46.36 9.81
N GLY A 93 12.53 -46.12 11.11
CA GLY A 93 13.63 -45.72 11.99
C GLY A 93 14.19 -44.32 11.71
N THR A 94 13.42 -43.49 11.02
CA THR A 94 13.85 -42.13 10.64
C THR A 94 13.66 -41.14 11.78
N ALA A 95 14.65 -40.26 11.98
CA ALA A 95 14.56 -39.22 13.02
C ALA A 95 13.38 -38.27 12.76
N TYR A 96 12.59 -38.01 13.81
CA TYR A 96 11.39 -37.18 13.76
C TYR A 96 11.51 -35.97 14.66
N LEU A 97 11.05 -34.82 14.18
CA LEU A 97 10.99 -33.58 14.93
C LEU A 97 9.65 -32.89 14.68
N ARG A 98 8.86 -32.69 15.75
CA ARG A 98 7.61 -31.93 15.71
C ARG A 98 7.90 -30.48 16.01
N VAL A 99 7.43 -29.57 15.15
CA VAL A 99 7.47 -28.14 15.38
C VAL A 99 6.10 -27.66 15.83
N VAL A 100 6.04 -27.10 17.05
CA VAL A 100 4.81 -26.58 17.64
C VAL A 100 4.83 -25.06 17.63
N ARG A 101 3.67 -24.46 17.46
CA ARG A 101 3.49 -23.02 17.62
C ARG A 101 3.68 -22.64 19.09
N GLY A 102 4.41 -21.54 19.32
CA GLY A 102 4.48 -20.91 20.63
C GLY A 102 3.06 -20.69 21.23
N GLU A 103 2.95 -20.77 22.53
CA GLU A 103 1.70 -20.49 23.26
C GLU A 103 1.22 -19.08 22.86
N SER A 104 -0.10 -18.91 22.66
CA SER A 104 -0.71 -17.59 22.56
C SER A 104 -0.42 -16.84 23.85
N GLU A 105 -0.02 -15.56 23.74
CA GLU A 105 0.09 -14.67 24.91
C GLU A 105 -1.16 -14.87 25.76
N GLU A 106 -0.98 -15.06 27.07
CA GLU A 106 -2.09 -15.12 28.01
C GLU A 106 -3.00 -13.92 27.74
N LEU A 107 -4.31 -14.15 27.70
CA LEU A 107 -5.28 -13.06 27.57
C LEU A 107 -4.92 -12.02 28.63
N PRO A 108 -4.82 -10.74 28.29
CA PRO A 108 -4.55 -9.70 29.28
C PRO A 108 -5.51 -9.92 30.45
N GLU A 109 -4.96 -10.08 31.66
CA GLU A 109 -5.77 -10.13 32.87
C GLU A 109 -6.79 -8.99 32.78
N ALA A 110 -8.04 -9.28 33.08
CA ALA A 110 -9.16 -8.36 32.95
C ALA A 110 -8.77 -7.00 33.55
N VAL A 111 -8.43 -6.05 32.70
CA VAL A 111 -8.36 -4.65 33.10
C VAL A 111 -9.80 -4.28 33.42
N GLN A 112 -10.11 -4.21 34.68
CA GLN A 112 -11.34 -3.66 35.22
C GLN A 112 -11.37 -2.17 34.87
N ASP A 113 -11.98 -1.85 33.74
CA ASP A 113 -12.25 -0.47 33.35
C ASP A 113 -13.76 -0.21 33.58
N PRO A 114 -14.14 0.56 34.60
CA PRO A 114 -15.53 0.68 35.04
C PRO A 114 -16.39 1.60 34.15
N VAL A 115 -15.92 2.05 32.99
CA VAL A 115 -16.59 3.10 32.20
C VAL A 115 -17.40 2.60 30.99
N SER A 116 -17.30 1.33 30.57
CA SER A 116 -18.13 0.81 29.48
C SER A 116 -19.09 -0.27 30.01
N GLY A 117 -20.38 0.02 30.00
CA GLY A 117 -21.47 -0.88 30.45
C GLY A 117 -21.65 -2.15 29.57
N ILE A 118 -20.58 -2.81 29.21
CA ILE A 118 -20.56 -4.08 28.45
C ILE A 118 -20.52 -5.21 29.47
N LYS A 119 -21.54 -6.07 29.44
CA LYS A 119 -21.68 -7.25 30.30
C LYS A 119 -20.52 -8.20 30.06
N GLU A 120 -19.78 -8.51 31.11
CA GLU A 120 -18.58 -9.36 31.20
C GLU A 120 -18.78 -10.85 30.82
N HIS A 121 -19.89 -11.27 30.18
CA HIS A 121 -20.42 -12.64 30.29
C HIS A 121 -20.59 -13.42 29.00
N GLN A 122 -19.68 -13.24 27.97
CA GLN A 122 -19.92 -14.00 26.74
C GLN A 122 -18.67 -14.64 26.13
N ILE A 123 -17.68 -15.07 26.90
CA ILE A 123 -16.58 -15.90 26.40
C ILE A 123 -16.75 -17.32 26.95
N VAL A 124 -16.84 -18.29 26.05
CA VAL A 124 -17.00 -19.70 26.38
C VAL A 124 -15.87 -20.50 25.75
N TYR A 125 -15.10 -21.20 26.58
CA TYR A 125 -14.07 -22.13 26.13
C TYR A 125 -14.64 -23.54 26.05
N VAL A 126 -14.38 -24.20 24.92
CA VAL A 126 -14.82 -25.59 24.67
C VAL A 126 -13.62 -26.40 24.11
N LYS A 127 -13.63 -27.71 24.41
CA LYS A 127 -12.54 -28.59 23.99
C LYS A 127 -12.59 -28.99 22.53
N GLY A 128 -13.76 -28.87 21.90
CA GLY A 128 -13.92 -29.24 20.50
C GLY A 128 -15.25 -28.78 19.91
N ILE A 129 -15.41 -29.06 18.62
CA ILE A 129 -16.60 -28.67 17.84
C ILE A 129 -17.89 -29.21 18.41
N ARG A 130 -17.91 -30.45 18.92
CA ARG A 130 -19.13 -31.06 19.50
C ARG A 130 -19.63 -30.25 20.70
N GLU A 131 -18.75 -29.89 21.63
CA GLU A 131 -19.08 -29.03 22.76
C GLU A 131 -19.53 -27.63 22.32
N ALA A 132 -18.92 -27.08 21.27
CA ALA A 132 -19.34 -25.79 20.68
C ALA A 132 -20.77 -25.87 20.15
N VAL A 133 -21.12 -26.95 19.44
CA VAL A 133 -22.47 -27.19 18.91
C VAL A 133 -23.48 -27.38 20.02
N GLU A 134 -23.18 -28.20 21.05
CA GLU A 134 -24.03 -28.40 22.22
C GLU A 134 -24.31 -27.11 22.99
N PHE A 135 -23.31 -26.26 23.14
CA PHE A 135 -23.49 -24.95 23.75
C PHE A 135 -24.38 -24.04 22.89
N LEU A 136 -24.11 -23.97 21.59
CA LEU A 136 -24.83 -23.09 20.66
C LEU A 136 -26.30 -23.51 20.45
N GLU A 137 -26.65 -24.79 20.65
CA GLU A 137 -28.03 -25.26 20.59
C GLU A 137 -28.91 -24.57 21.63
N ASN A 138 -28.36 -24.27 22.80
CA ASN A 138 -29.04 -23.57 23.89
C ASN A 138 -28.98 -22.02 23.77
N THR A 139 -28.52 -21.49 22.66
CA THR A 139 -28.40 -20.05 22.42
C THR A 139 -29.39 -19.57 21.36
N SER A 140 -29.56 -18.25 21.26
CA SER A 140 -30.38 -17.61 20.22
C SER A 140 -29.58 -16.65 19.41
N GLY A 141 -30.11 -16.28 18.24
CA GLY A 141 -29.51 -15.33 17.31
C GLY A 141 -28.54 -15.96 16.28
N ASN A 142 -27.96 -15.13 15.42
CA ASN A 142 -27.08 -15.56 14.35
C ASN A 142 -25.69 -15.93 14.88
N ILE A 143 -25.04 -16.87 14.22
CA ILE A 143 -23.74 -17.44 14.60
C ILE A 143 -22.77 -17.23 13.42
N LEU A 144 -21.66 -16.51 13.66
CA LEU A 144 -20.57 -16.37 12.68
C LEU A 144 -19.51 -17.44 12.95
N VAL A 145 -19.45 -18.45 12.07
CA VAL A 145 -18.46 -19.53 12.17
C VAL A 145 -17.21 -19.16 11.39
N THR A 146 -16.06 -19.11 12.06
CA THR A 146 -14.76 -18.75 11.48
C THR A 146 -13.73 -19.88 11.56
N THR A 147 -14.17 -21.13 11.80
CA THR A 147 -13.32 -22.31 11.93
C THR A 147 -12.94 -22.98 10.61
N GLY A 148 -13.46 -22.45 9.48
CA GLY A 148 -13.24 -23.00 8.14
C GLY A 148 -14.26 -24.07 7.73
N SER A 149 -14.11 -24.61 6.50
CA SER A 149 -15.11 -25.49 5.88
C SER A 149 -15.11 -26.92 6.37
N LYS A 150 -13.97 -27.44 6.84
CA LYS A 150 -13.80 -28.88 7.18
C LYS A 150 -14.73 -29.37 8.29
N GLU A 151 -15.14 -28.47 9.17
CA GLU A 151 -15.92 -28.79 10.37
C GLU A 151 -17.39 -28.35 10.25
N LEU A 152 -17.79 -27.77 9.12
CA LEU A 152 -19.14 -27.26 8.92
C LEU A 152 -20.21 -28.35 9.00
N ALA A 153 -19.88 -29.59 8.63
CA ALA A 153 -20.78 -30.73 8.74
C ALA A 153 -21.29 -30.96 10.21
N SER A 154 -20.45 -30.65 11.23
CA SER A 154 -20.84 -30.80 12.62
C SER A 154 -21.91 -29.79 13.04
N TYR A 155 -21.96 -28.62 12.43
CA TYR A 155 -22.94 -27.59 12.73
C TYR A 155 -24.34 -27.86 12.13
N THR A 156 -24.46 -28.80 11.19
CA THR A 156 -25.77 -29.17 10.59
C THR A 156 -26.71 -29.84 11.58
N SER A 157 -26.21 -30.28 12.76
CA SER A 157 -27.02 -30.81 13.85
C SER A 157 -27.73 -29.74 14.69
N LEU A 158 -27.35 -28.45 14.51
CA LEU A 158 -28.05 -27.36 15.23
C LEU A 158 -29.45 -27.13 14.63
N THR A 159 -30.39 -26.89 15.52
CA THR A 159 -31.77 -26.53 15.14
C THR A 159 -31.73 -25.20 14.35
N ASN A 160 -32.34 -25.17 13.16
CA ASN A 160 -32.36 -24.02 12.24
C ASN A 160 -30.99 -23.51 11.80
N TYR A 161 -30.00 -24.42 11.65
CA TYR A 161 -28.63 -24.05 11.27
C TYR A 161 -28.56 -23.23 9.96
N GLN A 162 -29.40 -23.55 8.98
CA GLN A 162 -29.44 -22.87 7.69
C GLN A 162 -29.83 -21.39 7.81
N GLU A 163 -30.60 -21.01 8.84
CA GLU A 163 -31.05 -19.64 9.08
C GLU A 163 -30.11 -18.89 10.04
N ARG A 164 -29.48 -19.62 10.98
CA ARG A 164 -28.69 -19.04 12.06
C ARG A 164 -27.21 -18.92 11.73
N ILE A 165 -26.64 -19.83 10.92
CA ILE A 165 -25.20 -19.89 10.71
C ILE A 165 -24.78 -19.10 9.49
N TYR A 166 -23.75 -18.28 9.67
CA TYR A 166 -22.99 -17.60 8.64
C TYR A 166 -21.58 -18.15 8.66
N ALA A 167 -21.22 -18.95 7.65
CA ALA A 167 -19.95 -19.65 7.59
C ALA A 167 -18.93 -18.86 6.76
N ARG A 168 -17.80 -18.53 7.37
CA ARG A 168 -16.67 -17.92 6.67
C ARG A 168 -15.66 -18.97 6.24
N VAL A 169 -15.46 -19.11 4.93
CA VAL A 169 -14.65 -20.16 4.31
C VAL A 169 -13.74 -19.60 3.22
N LEU A 170 -12.77 -20.39 2.77
CA LEU A 170 -11.92 -20.01 1.63
C LEU A 170 -12.73 -19.93 0.33
N SER A 171 -12.37 -18.99 -0.55
CA SER A 171 -13.00 -18.78 -1.86
C SER A 171 -12.52 -19.77 -2.93
N LEU A 172 -12.47 -21.06 -2.60
CA LEU A 172 -12.11 -22.15 -3.50
C LEU A 172 -13.38 -22.87 -3.99
N LEU A 173 -13.43 -23.18 -5.30
CA LEU A 173 -14.62 -23.78 -5.93
C LEU A 173 -15.06 -25.09 -5.25
N GLU A 174 -14.13 -25.94 -4.89
CA GLU A 174 -14.42 -27.20 -4.18
C GLU A 174 -14.98 -26.97 -2.77
N VAL A 175 -14.47 -25.96 -2.06
CA VAL A 175 -14.95 -25.57 -0.74
C VAL A 175 -16.38 -25.06 -0.84
N ILE A 176 -16.67 -24.20 -1.82
CA ILE A 176 -18.01 -23.66 -2.05
C ILE A 176 -19.00 -24.79 -2.37
N LYS A 177 -18.64 -25.72 -3.26
CA LYS A 177 -19.48 -26.89 -3.60
C LYS A 177 -19.76 -27.77 -2.38
N SER A 178 -18.75 -28.04 -1.56
CA SER A 178 -18.88 -28.85 -0.34
C SER A 178 -19.78 -28.17 0.68
N CYS A 179 -19.68 -26.85 0.85
CA CYS A 179 -20.54 -26.07 1.75
C CYS A 179 -22.00 -26.03 1.26
N ALA A 180 -22.21 -25.85 -0.05
CA ALA A 180 -23.54 -25.87 -0.65
C ALA A 180 -24.23 -27.23 -0.47
N ALA A 181 -23.48 -28.34 -0.61
CA ALA A 181 -23.99 -29.69 -0.36
C ALA A 181 -24.44 -29.92 1.08
N LEU A 182 -23.91 -29.13 2.05
CA LEU A 182 -24.33 -29.12 3.45
C LEU A 182 -25.46 -28.10 3.72
N GLY A 183 -25.96 -27.40 2.71
CA GLY A 183 -27.05 -26.43 2.83
C GLY A 183 -26.59 -25.02 3.22
N PHE A 184 -25.28 -24.71 3.16
CA PHE A 184 -24.75 -23.37 3.37
C PHE A 184 -24.59 -22.65 2.02
N GLU A 185 -25.51 -21.75 1.71
CA GLU A 185 -25.52 -21.03 0.42
C GLU A 185 -25.99 -19.56 0.58
N GLY A 186 -25.84 -18.81 -0.49
CA GLY A 186 -26.26 -17.42 -0.56
C GLY A 186 -25.60 -16.55 0.52
N LYS A 187 -26.41 -15.78 1.25
CA LYS A 187 -25.92 -14.88 2.32
C LYS A 187 -25.29 -15.59 3.51
N HIS A 188 -25.54 -16.89 3.66
CA HIS A 188 -25.03 -17.71 4.77
C HIS A 188 -23.63 -18.29 4.52
N LEU A 189 -23.07 -18.06 3.31
CA LEU A 189 -21.72 -18.48 2.95
C LEU A 189 -20.85 -17.27 2.59
N ILE A 190 -19.88 -16.96 3.44
CA ILE A 190 -18.94 -15.84 3.25
C ILE A 190 -17.62 -16.39 2.74
N CYS A 191 -17.38 -16.26 1.43
CA CYS A 191 -16.18 -16.78 0.76
C CYS A 191 -15.10 -15.72 0.72
N MET A 192 -14.14 -15.76 1.66
CA MET A 192 -13.06 -14.79 1.79
C MET A 192 -11.79 -15.45 2.29
N GLN A 193 -10.64 -14.89 1.89
CA GLN A 193 -9.31 -15.30 2.32
C GLN A 193 -8.74 -14.32 3.33
N GLY A 194 -8.22 -14.84 4.46
CA GLY A 194 -7.51 -14.05 5.47
C GLY A 194 -6.07 -13.69 5.07
N PRO A 195 -5.32 -12.95 5.92
CA PRO A 195 -5.69 -12.58 7.30
C PRO A 195 -6.76 -11.47 7.35
N PHE A 196 -7.51 -11.42 8.46
CA PHE A 196 -8.61 -10.46 8.66
C PHE A 196 -8.28 -9.50 9.79
N SER A 197 -8.35 -8.19 9.54
CA SER A 197 -8.19 -7.17 10.57
C SER A 197 -9.35 -7.17 11.57
N GLN A 198 -9.15 -6.48 12.68
CA GLN A 198 -10.20 -6.26 13.69
C GLN A 198 -11.42 -5.57 13.07
N GLU A 199 -11.23 -4.54 12.23
CA GLU A 199 -12.30 -3.81 11.54
C GLU A 199 -13.11 -4.72 10.63
N MET A 200 -12.45 -5.60 9.88
CA MET A 200 -13.12 -6.56 8.99
C MET A 200 -13.95 -7.55 9.79
N ASN A 201 -13.42 -8.11 10.89
CA ASN A 201 -14.17 -9.00 11.77
C ASN A 201 -15.38 -8.27 12.40
N ARG A 202 -15.20 -7.02 12.85
CA ARG A 202 -16.27 -6.16 13.37
C ARG A 202 -17.36 -5.90 12.34
N ALA A 203 -16.97 -5.57 11.09
CA ALA A 203 -17.90 -5.35 9.99
C ALA A 203 -18.73 -6.62 9.70
N MET A 204 -18.11 -7.79 9.65
CA MET A 204 -18.82 -9.06 9.44
C MET A 204 -19.80 -9.37 10.58
N ILE A 205 -19.40 -9.23 11.86
CA ILE A 205 -20.28 -9.42 13.01
C ILE A 205 -21.53 -8.54 12.89
N ARG A 206 -21.36 -7.26 12.56
CA ARG A 206 -22.47 -6.31 12.39
C ARG A 206 -23.31 -6.65 11.16
N GLN A 207 -22.68 -6.98 10.03
CA GLN A 207 -23.38 -7.29 8.77
C GLN A 207 -24.34 -8.47 8.91
N VAL A 208 -23.90 -9.54 9.62
CA VAL A 208 -24.72 -10.72 9.82
C VAL A 208 -25.52 -10.67 11.13
N ASN A 209 -25.42 -9.58 11.87
CA ASN A 209 -26.01 -9.40 13.20
C ASN A 209 -25.73 -10.62 14.10
N ALA A 210 -24.43 -11.01 14.17
CA ALA A 210 -24.04 -12.19 14.93
C ALA A 210 -24.20 -11.97 16.43
N ALA A 211 -24.96 -12.84 17.08
CA ALA A 211 -25.01 -12.93 18.54
C ALA A 211 -23.79 -13.70 19.08
N TRP A 212 -23.28 -14.64 18.28
CA TRP A 212 -22.14 -15.49 18.65
C TRP A 212 -21.13 -15.58 17.50
N MET A 213 -19.86 -15.58 17.83
CA MET A 213 -18.77 -15.94 16.91
C MET A 213 -18.04 -17.17 17.42
N VAL A 214 -17.78 -18.13 16.53
CA VAL A 214 -16.98 -19.33 16.84
C VAL A 214 -15.62 -19.20 16.20
N THR A 215 -14.57 -19.36 17.00
CA THR A 215 -13.19 -19.33 16.52
C THR A 215 -12.35 -20.42 17.18
N LYS A 216 -11.23 -20.77 16.54
CA LYS A 216 -10.20 -21.61 17.15
C LYS A 216 -9.19 -20.74 17.89
N GLU A 217 -8.63 -21.26 18.97
CA GLU A 217 -7.48 -20.67 19.63
C GLU A 217 -6.27 -20.81 18.71
N SER A 218 -6.03 -19.80 17.90
CA SER A 218 -4.92 -19.74 16.95
C SER A 218 -4.01 -18.57 17.35
N GLY A 219 -2.69 -18.79 17.44
CA GLY A 219 -1.71 -17.73 17.79
C GLY A 219 -1.74 -16.53 16.83
N LYS A 220 -0.80 -15.59 17.01
CA LYS A 220 -0.72 -14.31 16.24
C LYS A 220 -0.97 -14.45 14.73
N ALA A 221 -0.42 -15.51 14.11
CA ALA A 221 -0.62 -15.77 12.66
C ALA A 221 -2.06 -16.21 12.28
N GLY A 222 -2.91 -16.60 13.22
CA GLY A 222 -4.29 -17.00 12.99
C GLY A 222 -5.32 -15.90 13.18
N GLY A 223 -4.91 -14.69 13.55
CA GLY A 223 -5.78 -13.53 13.74
C GLY A 223 -6.77 -13.74 14.90
N PHE A 224 -6.34 -14.41 15.98
CA PHE A 224 -7.20 -14.67 17.16
C PHE A 224 -7.54 -13.38 17.90
N MET A 225 -6.51 -12.52 18.14
CA MET A 225 -6.70 -11.26 18.86
C MET A 225 -7.64 -10.31 18.12
N GLU A 226 -7.54 -10.22 16.81
CA GLU A 226 -8.40 -9.39 15.97
C GLU A 226 -9.86 -9.82 16.03
N LYS A 227 -10.14 -11.13 16.14
CA LYS A 227 -11.48 -11.69 16.35
C LYS A 227 -11.99 -11.42 17.75
N TYR A 228 -11.13 -11.61 18.76
CA TYR A 228 -11.44 -11.35 20.16
C TYR A 228 -11.82 -9.89 20.40
N LEU A 229 -10.99 -8.95 19.92
CA LEU A 229 -11.25 -7.52 20.06
C LEU A 229 -12.51 -7.09 19.30
N ALA A 230 -12.74 -7.62 18.09
CA ALA A 230 -13.94 -7.35 17.32
C ALA A 230 -15.22 -7.84 18.01
N ALA A 231 -15.19 -9.06 18.60
CA ALA A 231 -16.32 -9.61 19.36
C ALA A 231 -16.61 -8.76 20.60
N ARG A 232 -15.56 -8.38 21.35
CA ARG A 232 -15.66 -7.52 22.53
C ARG A 232 -16.29 -6.15 22.21
N GLU A 233 -15.82 -5.47 21.16
CA GLU A 233 -16.34 -4.16 20.76
C GLU A 233 -17.79 -4.18 20.25
N THR A 234 -18.22 -5.31 19.72
CA THR A 234 -19.59 -5.44 19.18
C THR A 234 -20.58 -6.03 20.18
N GLY A 235 -20.11 -6.47 21.35
CA GLY A 235 -20.93 -7.21 22.33
C GLY A 235 -21.34 -8.61 21.83
N CYS A 236 -20.63 -9.15 20.83
CA CYS A 236 -20.86 -10.48 20.28
C CYS A 236 -20.25 -11.54 21.24
N GLY A 237 -21.01 -12.57 21.58
CA GLY A 237 -20.49 -13.71 22.35
C GLY A 237 -19.41 -14.47 21.56
N LEU A 238 -18.39 -14.99 22.25
CA LEU A 238 -17.26 -15.68 21.63
C LEU A 238 -17.16 -17.11 22.17
N VAL A 239 -17.26 -18.09 21.26
CA VAL A 239 -16.99 -19.51 21.57
C VAL A 239 -15.59 -19.82 21.04
N ILE A 240 -14.70 -20.15 21.96
CA ILE A 240 -13.29 -20.45 21.66
C ILE A 240 -13.10 -21.96 21.76
N ILE A 241 -12.75 -22.57 20.62
CA ILE A 241 -12.38 -23.97 20.58
C ILE A 241 -10.88 -24.04 20.90
N GLY A 242 -10.55 -24.57 22.08
CA GLY A 242 -9.18 -24.78 22.53
C GLY A 242 -8.43 -25.79 21.67
N ARG A 243 -7.11 -25.88 21.85
CA ARG A 243 -6.26 -26.88 21.16
C ARG A 243 -6.64 -28.29 21.68
N PRO A 244 -6.76 -29.30 20.79
CA PRO A 244 -7.20 -30.63 21.15
C PRO A 244 -6.26 -31.36 22.12
N VAL A 245 -4.95 -31.06 22.10
CA VAL A 245 -3.92 -31.64 22.97
C VAL A 245 -2.81 -30.61 23.20
N LYS A 246 -2.19 -30.60 24.39
CA LYS A 246 -0.92 -29.94 24.64
C LYS A 246 0.14 -30.73 23.90
N GLU A 247 0.54 -30.27 22.69
CA GLU A 247 1.56 -30.96 21.89
C GLU A 247 2.93 -30.74 22.49
N GLU A 248 3.69 -31.82 22.75
CA GLU A 248 5.12 -31.76 23.04
C GLU A 248 5.87 -31.65 21.71
N GLY A 249 6.75 -30.67 21.60
CA GLY A 249 7.53 -30.43 20.39
C GLY A 249 8.45 -29.23 20.54
N TYR A 250 9.21 -28.95 19.50
CA TYR A 250 10.18 -27.86 19.46
C TYR A 250 9.49 -26.57 19.00
N SER A 251 9.81 -25.46 19.63
CA SER A 251 9.49 -24.15 19.06
C SER A 251 10.28 -23.95 17.75
N LEU A 252 9.87 -22.99 16.92
CA LEU A 252 10.62 -22.64 15.70
C LEU A 252 12.10 -22.37 15.99
N GLN A 253 12.40 -21.64 17.07
CA GLN A 253 13.75 -21.25 17.44
C GLN A 253 14.59 -22.47 17.84
N GLU A 254 14.04 -23.36 18.69
CA GLU A 254 14.68 -24.62 19.06
C GLU A 254 14.89 -25.55 17.88
N CYS A 255 13.94 -25.58 16.93
CA CYS A 255 14.09 -26.34 15.68
C CYS A 255 15.26 -25.82 14.84
N LEU A 256 15.36 -24.52 14.62
CA LEU A 256 16.44 -23.90 13.86
C LEU A 256 17.81 -24.15 14.54
N GLU A 257 17.85 -24.05 15.87
CA GLU A 257 19.06 -24.38 16.65
C GLU A 257 19.45 -25.86 16.54
N TYR A 258 18.46 -26.77 16.60
CA TYR A 258 18.69 -28.19 16.37
C TYR A 258 19.26 -28.47 14.97
N LEU A 259 18.72 -27.83 13.93
CA LEU A 259 19.21 -27.96 12.54
C LEU A 259 20.63 -27.41 12.41
N ARG A 260 20.92 -26.28 13.03
CA ARG A 260 22.26 -25.69 13.09
C ARG A 260 23.29 -26.66 13.68
N ASN A 261 22.98 -27.22 14.84
CA ASN A 261 23.87 -28.14 15.54
C ASN A 261 24.04 -29.48 14.82
N ARG A 262 22.97 -29.99 14.16
CA ARG A 262 23.02 -31.28 13.48
C ARG A 262 23.90 -31.30 12.22
N TRP A 263 23.94 -30.19 11.48
CA TRP A 263 24.69 -30.08 10.23
C TRP A 263 25.77 -29.00 10.24
N ASP A 264 26.17 -28.47 11.40
CA ASP A 264 27.16 -27.41 11.56
C ASP A 264 26.91 -26.22 10.61
N LEU A 265 25.62 -25.80 10.53
CA LEU A 265 25.18 -24.71 9.66
C LEU A 265 25.60 -23.39 10.30
N LYS A 266 26.43 -22.62 9.62
CA LYS A 266 26.85 -21.29 10.09
C LYS A 266 25.82 -20.26 9.69
N ASP A 267 25.11 -19.69 10.66
CA ASP A 267 24.27 -18.51 10.42
C ASP A 267 25.11 -17.27 10.16
N ASN A 268 24.72 -16.49 9.20
CA ASN A 268 25.24 -15.15 8.95
C ASN A 268 24.69 -14.10 9.94
N THR A 269 24.14 -14.51 11.08
CA THR A 269 23.66 -13.60 12.13
C THR A 269 24.04 -14.11 13.51
N GLU A 270 25.15 -13.62 14.03
CA GLU A 270 25.49 -13.77 15.46
C GLU A 270 24.72 -12.75 16.30
N ASN A 271 24.00 -13.23 17.30
CA ASN A 271 24.05 -12.64 18.65
C ASN A 271 23.47 -13.60 19.70
N SER A 272 24.29 -14.09 20.53
CA SER A 272 24.26 -14.19 21.98
C SER A 272 24.76 -15.52 22.57
N SER A 273 25.67 -15.32 23.48
CA SER A 273 26.10 -16.03 24.68
C SER A 273 27.29 -17.04 24.55
N ILE A 274 28.45 -16.53 24.92
CA ILE A 274 29.29 -16.79 26.12
C ILE A 274 29.95 -18.17 26.21
N GLU A 275 31.29 -18.08 26.11
CA GLU A 275 32.36 -18.94 26.62
C GLU A 275 32.68 -20.26 25.91
N GLU A 276 33.88 -20.22 25.39
CA GLU A 276 34.92 -21.22 25.12
C GLU A 276 35.27 -21.40 23.63
N HIS A 277 36.15 -20.55 23.14
CA HIS A 277 37.30 -20.86 22.31
C HIS A 277 38.10 -19.57 22.00
N LYS A 278 39.22 -19.37 22.72
CA LYS A 278 40.02 -18.13 22.69
C LYS A 278 41.06 -18.04 21.56
N ILE A 279 41.06 -18.90 20.55
CA ILE A 279 42.12 -18.91 19.53
C ILE A 279 41.65 -18.42 18.14
N ASP A 280 40.41 -18.63 17.70
CA ASP A 280 39.92 -18.16 16.38
C ASP A 280 39.29 -16.75 16.37
N ARG A 281 39.12 -16.14 17.56
CA ARG A 281 38.48 -14.81 17.69
C ARG A 281 39.38 -13.62 17.32
N GLU A 282 40.68 -13.79 17.21
CA GLU A 282 41.58 -12.69 16.83
C GLU A 282 41.70 -12.49 15.32
N GLU A 283 41.48 -13.51 14.49
CA GLU A 283 41.51 -13.38 13.04
C GLU A 283 40.17 -12.90 12.48
N THR A 284 39.02 -13.39 12.96
CA THR A 284 37.68 -12.91 12.59
C THR A 284 37.43 -11.46 13.05
N LYS A 285 37.88 -11.09 14.25
CA LYS A 285 37.84 -9.68 14.69
C LYS A 285 38.74 -8.76 13.85
N LYS A 286 39.83 -9.27 13.28
CA LYS A 286 40.69 -8.52 12.37
C LYS A 286 40.09 -8.36 10.97
N GLU A 287 39.23 -9.27 10.50
CA GLU A 287 38.50 -9.13 9.25
C GLU A 287 37.25 -8.25 9.40
N GLU A 288 36.49 -8.37 10.47
CA GLU A 288 35.37 -7.45 10.78
C GLU A 288 35.85 -6.00 11.02
N GLN A 289 37.07 -5.82 11.56
CA GLN A 289 37.69 -4.51 11.66
C GLN A 289 38.13 -3.91 10.32
N LYS A 290 38.06 -4.64 9.19
CA LYS A 290 38.36 -4.16 7.84
C LYS A 290 37.14 -3.62 7.10
N ILE A 291 35.90 -4.03 7.43
CA ILE A 291 34.69 -3.61 6.75
C ILE A 291 34.25 -2.23 7.27
N ARG A 292 34.03 -1.29 6.35
CA ARG A 292 33.49 0.04 6.67
C ARG A 292 32.02 -0.07 7.04
N GLN A 293 31.61 0.60 8.11
CA GLN A 293 30.22 0.66 8.54
C GLN A 293 29.65 2.07 8.32
N ILE A 294 28.61 2.19 7.55
CA ILE A 294 27.92 3.47 7.27
C ILE A 294 26.52 3.40 7.85
N SER A 295 26.24 4.21 8.87
CA SER A 295 24.93 4.33 9.48
C SER A 295 24.20 5.58 8.97
N VAL A 296 23.08 5.40 8.28
CA VAL A 296 22.20 6.50 7.88
C VAL A 296 21.19 6.70 8.99
N VAL A 297 21.27 7.82 9.71
CA VAL A 297 20.57 8.05 10.97
C VAL A 297 19.55 9.15 10.83
N GLY A 298 18.27 8.83 11.07
CA GLY A 298 17.21 9.81 11.29
C GLY A 298 17.35 10.42 12.69
N ILE A 299 17.73 11.70 12.75
CA ILE A 299 17.99 12.39 14.03
C ILE A 299 16.71 12.93 14.70
N GLY A 300 15.54 12.58 14.19
CA GLY A 300 14.28 13.11 14.71
C GLY A 300 14.14 14.61 14.44
N MET A 301 13.56 15.30 15.40
CA MET A 301 13.19 16.72 15.25
C MET A 301 14.29 17.68 15.72
N GLY A 302 15.51 17.21 16.01
CA GLY A 302 16.64 18.04 16.38
C GLY A 302 16.87 18.17 17.89
N ASN A 303 16.08 17.52 18.73
CA ASN A 303 16.35 17.43 20.17
C ASN A 303 16.63 15.96 20.60
N GLU A 304 17.32 15.81 21.70
CA GLU A 304 17.73 14.51 22.24
C GLU A 304 16.54 13.61 22.61
N GLY A 305 15.39 14.18 22.97
CA GLY A 305 14.17 13.46 23.34
C GLY A 305 13.44 12.84 22.12
N THR A 306 13.81 13.23 20.89
CA THR A 306 13.23 12.69 19.65
C THR A 306 14.19 11.77 18.89
N LEU A 307 15.41 11.58 19.40
CA LEU A 307 16.42 10.69 18.85
C LEU A 307 16.21 9.26 19.41
N THR A 308 16.22 8.27 18.54
CA THR A 308 16.14 6.88 18.98
C THR A 308 17.42 6.45 19.69
N ILE A 309 17.35 5.46 20.59
CA ILE A 309 18.51 4.92 21.30
C ILE A 309 19.54 4.39 20.30
N GLU A 310 19.11 3.64 19.29
CA GLU A 310 19.95 3.12 18.21
C GLU A 310 20.64 4.25 17.44
N GLY A 311 19.90 5.27 17.04
CA GLY A 311 20.45 6.44 16.35
C GLY A 311 21.47 7.19 17.20
N LYS A 312 21.18 7.39 18.50
CA LYS A 312 22.11 8.02 19.44
C LYS A 312 23.41 7.24 19.56
N GLN A 313 23.33 5.90 19.63
CA GLN A 313 24.50 5.05 19.72
C GLN A 313 25.32 5.10 18.43
N ALA A 314 24.67 5.01 17.25
CA ALA A 314 25.35 5.09 15.97
C ALA A 314 26.08 6.43 15.76
N LEU A 315 25.47 7.54 16.17
CA LEU A 315 26.11 8.87 16.12
C LEU A 315 27.30 8.96 17.08
N LYS A 316 27.17 8.41 18.29
CA LYS A 316 28.24 8.44 19.33
C LYS A 316 29.44 7.59 18.95
N GLU A 317 29.21 6.44 18.29
CA GLU A 317 30.31 5.51 17.94
C GLU A 317 31.00 5.84 16.62
N ALA A 318 30.48 6.81 15.86
CA ALA A 318 31.05 7.16 14.57
C ALA A 318 32.40 7.91 14.70
N ASP A 319 33.35 7.54 13.84
CA ASP A 319 34.63 8.26 13.67
C ASP A 319 34.42 9.55 12.87
N LEU A 320 33.44 9.52 11.95
CA LEU A 320 33.08 10.63 11.07
C LEU A 320 31.54 10.86 11.09
N LEU A 321 31.14 12.10 11.35
CA LEU A 321 29.75 12.54 11.19
C LEU A 321 29.58 13.39 9.93
N ILE A 322 28.55 13.05 9.16
CA ILE A 322 28.18 13.76 7.93
C ILE A 322 26.75 14.27 8.07
N GLY A 323 26.47 15.50 7.67
CA GLY A 323 25.13 16.08 7.69
C GLY A 323 25.13 17.56 7.40
N ALA A 324 23.95 18.19 7.42
CA ALA A 324 23.86 19.63 7.33
C ALA A 324 24.44 20.28 8.61
N GLY A 325 25.03 21.46 8.49
CA GLY A 325 25.77 22.13 9.60
C GLY A 325 24.99 22.16 10.90
N ARG A 326 23.71 22.59 10.86
CA ARG A 326 22.81 22.61 12.01
C ARG A 326 22.66 21.22 12.68
N MET A 327 22.57 20.16 11.90
CA MET A 327 22.39 18.82 12.44
C MET A 327 23.65 18.31 13.17
N LEU A 328 24.82 18.72 12.69
CA LEU A 328 26.10 18.37 13.30
C LEU A 328 26.36 19.16 14.58
N GLU A 329 25.87 20.39 14.68
CA GLU A 329 25.97 21.19 15.91
C GLU A 329 25.22 20.54 17.07
N ASP A 330 24.04 19.95 16.79
CA ASP A 330 23.18 19.32 17.80
C ASP A 330 23.60 17.89 18.18
N THR A 331 24.40 17.20 17.33
CA THR A 331 24.65 15.75 17.48
C THR A 331 26.13 15.35 17.65
N ALA A 332 27.08 16.18 17.24
CA ALA A 332 28.48 15.83 17.19
C ALA A 332 29.17 15.95 18.57
N GLN A 333 30.00 14.95 18.90
CA GLN A 333 30.93 14.99 20.03
C GLN A 333 32.12 15.93 19.73
N PRO A 334 32.82 16.49 20.76
CA PRO A 334 33.92 17.42 20.54
C PRO A 334 35.04 16.89 19.64
N ASP A 335 35.36 15.62 19.78
CA ASP A 335 36.54 14.98 19.14
C ASP A 335 36.19 14.22 17.84
N GLN A 336 34.94 14.26 17.37
CA GLN A 336 34.52 13.59 16.15
C GLN A 336 34.83 14.40 14.89
N ALA A 337 35.34 13.75 13.85
CA ALA A 337 35.51 14.35 12.53
C ALA A 337 34.13 14.71 11.95
N ARG A 338 34.04 15.83 11.24
CA ARG A 338 32.79 16.36 10.69
C ARG A 338 32.94 16.72 9.23
N PHE A 339 31.95 16.33 8.42
CA PHE A 339 31.84 16.80 7.04
C PHE A 339 30.45 17.38 6.80
N VAL A 340 30.41 18.67 6.48
CA VAL A 340 29.14 19.39 6.27
C VAL A 340 28.69 19.21 4.81
N SER A 341 27.78 18.32 4.56
CA SER A 341 27.10 18.17 3.28
C SER A 341 25.76 17.46 3.45
N TYR A 342 24.77 17.81 2.61
CA TYR A 342 23.50 17.14 2.45
C TYR A 342 23.33 16.55 1.04
N ARG A 343 24.33 16.68 0.17
CA ARG A 343 24.29 16.21 -1.21
C ARG A 343 24.81 14.78 -1.32
N PRO A 344 23.98 13.81 -1.76
CA PRO A 344 24.36 12.41 -1.80
C PRO A 344 25.67 12.11 -2.56
N GLY A 345 25.92 12.78 -3.70
CA GLY A 345 27.15 12.61 -4.47
C GLY A 345 28.40 13.12 -3.74
N GLU A 346 28.33 14.30 -3.10
CA GLU A 346 29.43 14.85 -2.30
C GLU A 346 29.74 13.94 -1.09
N ILE A 347 28.69 13.41 -0.44
CA ILE A 347 28.84 12.47 0.69
C ILE A 347 29.54 11.21 0.23
N SER A 348 29.12 10.61 -0.88
CA SER A 348 29.75 9.39 -1.41
C SER A 348 31.21 9.61 -1.80
N SER A 349 31.50 10.71 -2.51
CA SER A 349 32.87 11.06 -2.90
C SER A 349 33.77 11.25 -1.69
N TYR A 350 33.32 12.02 -0.69
CA TYR A 350 34.06 12.23 0.55
C TYR A 350 34.36 10.92 1.29
N ILE A 351 33.37 10.04 1.42
CA ILE A 351 33.55 8.73 2.05
C ILE A 351 34.58 7.89 1.26
N LYS A 352 34.59 7.93 -0.06
CA LYS A 352 35.56 7.18 -0.89
C LYS A 352 36.98 7.70 -0.75
N GLU A 353 37.15 9.01 -0.67
CA GLU A 353 38.46 9.66 -0.55
C GLU A 353 39.07 9.48 0.83
N HIS A 354 38.25 9.37 1.88
CA HIS A 354 38.69 9.27 3.29
C HIS A 354 38.56 7.84 3.80
N THR A 355 39.55 6.98 3.49
CA THR A 355 39.51 5.57 3.83
C THR A 355 39.92 5.29 5.29
N GLU A 356 40.40 6.27 6.01
CA GLU A 356 40.80 6.21 7.43
C GLU A 356 39.60 6.03 8.36
N TYR A 357 38.41 6.53 7.99
CA TYR A 357 37.18 6.39 8.79
C TYR A 357 36.53 5.03 8.57
N ARG A 358 36.23 4.33 9.66
CA ARG A 358 35.64 2.99 9.65
C ARG A 358 34.17 3.00 10.02
N LYS A 359 33.79 3.77 11.03
CA LYS A 359 32.41 3.97 11.45
C LYS A 359 31.96 5.36 11.06
N ILE A 360 31.06 5.44 10.09
CA ILE A 360 30.57 6.71 9.52
C ILE A 360 29.09 6.82 9.82
N ALA A 361 28.65 7.97 10.36
CA ALA A 361 27.24 8.25 10.52
C ALA A 361 26.81 9.44 9.65
N VAL A 362 25.73 9.24 8.88
CA VAL A 362 25.12 10.30 8.07
C VAL A 362 23.82 10.71 8.73
N ALA A 363 23.79 11.92 9.29
CA ALA A 363 22.64 12.48 9.98
C ALA A 363 21.64 13.09 8.99
N LEU A 364 20.39 12.65 9.06
CA LEU A 364 19.26 13.16 8.26
C LEU A 364 18.16 13.67 9.18
N SER A 365 17.52 14.77 8.82
CA SER A 365 16.43 15.36 9.60
C SER A 365 15.19 14.46 9.61
N GLY A 366 14.52 14.36 10.74
CA GLY A 366 13.32 13.57 10.91
C GLY A 366 13.57 12.08 10.86
N ASP A 367 12.72 11.36 10.13
CA ASP A 367 12.87 9.93 9.83
C ASP A 367 13.52 9.73 8.46
N VAL A 368 14.32 8.68 8.35
CA VAL A 368 15.06 8.31 7.12
C VAL A 368 14.11 8.07 5.95
N GLY A 369 12.94 7.49 6.17
CA GLY A 369 11.94 7.18 5.16
C GLY A 369 11.01 8.35 4.79
N PHE A 370 11.08 9.50 5.53
CA PHE A 370 10.11 10.58 5.39
C PHE A 370 10.71 11.86 4.79
N TYR A 371 10.70 11.98 3.47
CA TYR A 371 11.20 13.14 2.70
C TYR A 371 12.64 13.60 3.06
N SER A 372 13.46 12.71 3.60
CA SER A 372 14.81 13.00 4.06
C SER A 372 15.90 13.00 2.98
N GLY A 373 15.58 12.54 1.77
CA GLY A 373 16.58 12.35 0.71
C GLY A 373 17.39 11.06 0.84
N ALA A 374 17.15 10.25 1.87
CA ALA A 374 17.89 9.00 2.13
C ALA A 374 17.83 8.00 0.97
N LYS A 375 16.70 7.88 0.27
CA LYS A 375 16.57 6.95 -0.86
C LYS A 375 17.71 7.15 -1.88
N LYS A 376 17.91 8.38 -2.33
CA LYS A 376 18.95 8.70 -3.29
C LYS A 376 20.36 8.48 -2.75
N LEU A 377 20.56 8.78 -1.46
CA LEU A 377 21.84 8.50 -0.78
C LEU A 377 22.12 7.01 -0.70
N LEU A 378 21.16 6.21 -0.27
CA LEU A 378 21.30 4.76 -0.15
C LEU A 378 21.58 4.09 -1.51
N ASP A 379 20.89 4.54 -2.57
CA ASP A 379 21.12 4.02 -3.93
C ASP A 379 22.57 4.31 -4.40
N ILE A 380 23.08 5.51 -4.14
CA ILE A 380 24.46 5.89 -4.47
C ILE A 380 25.47 5.10 -3.62
N LEU A 381 25.26 5.02 -2.30
CA LEU A 381 26.17 4.29 -1.42
C LEU A 381 26.27 2.81 -1.77
N LYS A 382 25.13 2.15 -2.07
CA LYS A 382 25.12 0.74 -2.52
C LYS A 382 25.88 0.52 -3.82
N THR A 383 25.81 1.50 -4.74
CA THR A 383 26.43 1.40 -6.06
C THR A 383 27.94 1.73 -6.00
N GLU A 384 28.31 2.77 -5.25
CA GLU A 384 29.65 3.34 -5.29
C GLU A 384 30.58 2.80 -4.17
N ILE A 385 29.99 2.22 -3.08
CA ILE A 385 30.73 1.66 -1.94
C ILE A 385 30.13 0.29 -1.57
N PRO A 386 30.16 -0.69 -2.49
CA PRO A 386 29.48 -1.98 -2.31
C PRO A 386 30.04 -2.81 -1.14
N ASP A 387 31.29 -2.59 -0.76
CA ASP A 387 31.96 -3.33 0.33
C ASP A 387 31.64 -2.76 1.73
N ALA A 388 30.86 -1.69 1.83
CA ALA A 388 30.46 -1.13 3.12
C ALA A 388 29.18 -1.77 3.67
N LYS A 389 29.17 -2.07 4.96
CA LYS A 389 27.96 -2.45 5.68
C LYS A 389 27.11 -1.20 5.94
N ILE A 390 25.97 -1.10 5.27
CA ILE A 390 25.05 0.05 5.42
C ILE A 390 23.95 -0.31 6.41
N ASN A 391 23.84 0.47 7.49
CA ASN A 391 22.78 0.38 8.48
C ASN A 391 21.85 1.60 8.34
N VAL A 392 20.58 1.43 8.70
CA VAL A 392 19.58 2.52 8.69
C VAL A 392 18.93 2.58 10.07
N CYS A 393 19.13 3.69 10.77
CA CYS A 393 18.50 3.96 12.06
C CYS A 393 17.31 4.91 11.86
N CYS A 394 16.12 4.46 12.23
CA CYS A 394 14.89 5.26 12.13
C CYS A 394 14.92 6.49 13.04
N GLY A 395 14.15 7.52 12.69
CA GLY A 395 13.93 8.71 13.51
C GLY A 395 12.45 9.06 13.62
N ILE A 396 12.10 10.02 14.46
CA ILE A 396 10.74 10.51 14.57
C ILE A 396 10.52 11.58 13.48
N SER A 397 9.57 11.33 12.55
CA SER A 397 9.25 12.29 11.49
C SER A 397 8.50 13.50 12.04
N SER A 398 8.60 14.64 11.33
CA SER A 398 7.84 15.86 11.67
C SER A 398 6.33 15.63 11.68
N MET A 399 5.80 14.76 10.84
CA MET A 399 4.39 14.40 10.82
C MET A 399 3.96 13.68 12.11
N ILE A 400 4.70 12.65 12.52
CA ILE A 400 4.40 11.90 13.75
C ILE A 400 4.51 12.79 14.96
N TYR A 401 5.59 13.58 15.05
CA TYR A 401 5.79 14.52 16.15
C TYR A 401 4.65 15.55 16.23
N PHE A 402 4.31 16.19 15.10
CA PHE A 402 3.28 17.23 15.04
C PHE A 402 1.89 16.68 15.38
N CYS A 403 1.49 15.55 14.81
CA CYS A 403 0.22 14.89 15.16
C CYS A 403 0.17 14.52 16.65
N GLY A 404 1.28 14.04 17.22
CA GLY A 404 1.39 13.78 18.66
C GLY A 404 1.19 15.05 19.51
N ARG A 405 1.79 16.19 19.12
CA ARG A 405 1.58 17.51 19.78
C ARG A 405 0.12 17.96 19.70
N LEU A 406 -0.55 17.68 18.57
CA LEU A 406 -1.96 18.00 18.36
C LEU A 406 -2.92 16.97 18.98
N LYS A 407 -2.40 15.86 19.56
CA LYS A 407 -3.19 14.76 20.12
C LYS A 407 -4.18 14.19 19.10
N THR A 408 -3.76 14.05 17.85
CA THR A 408 -4.58 13.54 16.75
C THR A 408 -3.89 12.35 16.06
N PRO A 409 -4.63 11.32 15.62
CA PRO A 409 -4.06 10.22 14.83
C PRO A 409 -3.54 10.74 13.48
N TRP A 410 -2.59 10.05 12.90
CA TRP A 410 -1.96 10.40 11.62
C TRP A 410 -2.24 9.39 10.50
N GLU A 411 -2.88 8.26 10.79
CA GLU A 411 -3.15 7.16 9.84
C GLU A 411 -4.02 7.56 8.64
N ASP A 412 -4.87 8.58 8.78
CA ASP A 412 -5.72 9.13 7.73
C ASP A 412 -5.17 10.43 7.11
N VAL A 413 -3.96 10.82 7.49
CA VAL A 413 -3.31 12.04 7.03
C VAL A 413 -2.47 11.76 5.79
N MET A 414 -2.77 12.42 4.68
CA MET A 414 -1.97 12.35 3.45
C MET A 414 -0.72 13.21 3.56
N PRO A 415 0.51 12.64 3.56
CA PRO A 415 1.72 13.43 3.61
C PRO A 415 2.10 13.99 2.24
N VAL A 416 2.52 15.25 2.21
CA VAL A 416 3.02 15.95 1.01
C VAL A 416 4.24 16.79 1.35
N SER A 417 5.14 16.95 0.38
CA SER A 417 6.21 17.94 0.46
C SER A 417 6.00 19.01 -0.61
N LEU A 418 5.92 20.27 -0.17
CA LEU A 418 5.86 21.44 -1.04
C LEU A 418 7.24 22.08 -1.22
N HIS A 419 8.27 21.57 -0.52
CA HIS A 419 9.63 22.05 -0.61
C HIS A 419 10.21 21.79 -2.01
N GLY A 420 10.31 22.83 -2.83
CA GLY A 420 10.87 22.78 -4.17
C GLY A 420 10.07 21.96 -5.19
N ARG A 421 8.79 21.62 -4.91
CA ARG A 421 7.94 20.82 -5.80
C ARG A 421 6.52 21.37 -5.85
N TYR A 422 5.97 21.39 -7.07
CA TYR A 422 4.54 21.62 -7.24
C TYR A 422 3.74 20.37 -6.85
N ARG A 423 2.67 20.58 -6.09
CA ARG A 423 1.65 19.57 -5.79
C ARG A 423 0.26 20.18 -5.88
N ASN A 424 -0.67 19.45 -6.43
CA ASN A 424 -2.07 19.86 -6.54
C ASN A 424 -2.80 19.69 -5.20
N ILE A 425 -2.47 20.53 -4.21
CA ILE A 425 -3.09 20.46 -2.87
C ILE A 425 -4.61 20.67 -2.93
N VAL A 426 -5.08 21.51 -3.83
CA VAL A 426 -6.52 21.77 -4.01
C VAL A 426 -7.27 20.50 -4.42
N GLY A 427 -6.75 19.77 -5.41
CA GLY A 427 -7.29 18.49 -5.86
C GLY A 427 -7.13 17.38 -4.81
N LEU A 428 -5.97 17.32 -4.14
CA LEU A 428 -5.73 16.35 -3.08
C LEU A 428 -6.68 16.55 -1.88
N LEU A 429 -6.99 17.80 -1.48
CA LEU A 429 -7.97 18.07 -0.43
C LEU A 429 -9.41 17.70 -0.80
N GLN A 430 -9.70 17.50 -2.07
CA GLN A 430 -11.00 16.96 -2.48
C GLN A 430 -11.09 15.45 -2.23
N GLN A 431 -9.96 14.74 -2.30
CA GLN A 431 -9.87 13.29 -2.12
C GLN A 431 -9.52 12.90 -0.67
N HIS A 432 -8.64 13.67 -0.03
CA HIS A 432 -8.13 13.42 1.32
C HIS A 432 -8.55 14.56 2.25
N PRO A 433 -9.38 14.31 3.26
CA PRO A 433 -9.88 15.38 4.15
C PRO A 433 -8.76 15.97 5.01
N ARG A 434 -7.65 15.25 5.21
CA ARG A 434 -6.51 15.67 6.03
C ARG A 434 -5.22 15.55 5.24
N ILE A 435 -4.45 16.63 5.18
CA ILE A 435 -3.16 16.66 4.48
C ILE A 435 -2.12 17.28 5.41
N PHE A 436 -1.00 16.57 5.60
CA PHE A 436 0.20 17.14 6.20
C PHE A 436 1.14 17.62 5.10
N ALA A 437 1.60 18.89 5.20
CA ALA A 437 2.50 19.46 4.22
C ALA A 437 3.78 20.01 4.86
N ILE A 438 4.94 19.65 4.28
CA ILE A 438 6.22 20.30 4.61
C ILE A 438 6.33 21.56 3.77
N ILE A 439 6.49 22.72 4.43
CA ILE A 439 6.74 24.00 3.80
C ILE A 439 8.26 24.23 3.78
N GLY A 440 8.80 24.89 2.84
CA GLY A 440 10.26 25.04 2.73
C GLY A 440 10.72 26.50 2.61
N ASP A 441 9.77 27.44 2.68
CA ASP A 441 10.06 28.87 2.54
C ASP A 441 9.10 29.72 3.39
N LYS A 442 9.49 30.98 3.62
CA LYS A 442 8.75 31.91 4.49
C LYS A 442 7.37 32.29 3.95
N SER A 443 7.20 32.30 2.66
CA SER A 443 5.98 32.73 1.96
C SER A 443 5.05 31.57 1.59
N GLY A 444 5.51 30.33 1.75
CA GLY A 444 4.81 29.12 1.30
C GLY A 444 3.45 28.94 1.96
N THR A 445 3.35 29.24 3.25
CA THR A 445 2.09 29.22 4.00
C THR A 445 1.08 30.20 3.43
N ALA A 446 1.48 31.47 3.26
CA ALA A 446 0.63 32.53 2.71
C ALA A 446 0.18 32.19 1.28
N ALA A 447 1.11 31.74 0.43
CA ALA A 447 0.82 31.34 -0.94
C ALA A 447 -0.19 30.18 -1.02
N LEU A 448 -0.03 29.18 -0.16
CA LEU A 448 -0.97 28.05 -0.05
C LEU A 448 -2.35 28.52 0.41
N CYS A 449 -2.42 29.35 1.44
CA CYS A 449 -3.67 29.85 1.99
C CYS A 449 -4.40 30.79 1.02
N ARG A 450 -3.70 31.65 0.29
CA ARG A 450 -4.27 32.45 -0.82
C ARG A 450 -4.85 31.55 -1.90
N LYS A 451 -4.11 30.51 -2.29
CA LYS A 451 -4.57 29.55 -3.29
C LYS A 451 -5.84 28.83 -2.83
N LEU A 452 -5.87 28.30 -1.62
CA LEU A 452 -7.06 27.64 -1.06
C LEU A 452 -8.27 28.59 -1.04
N THR A 453 -8.09 29.83 -0.62
CA THR A 453 -9.14 30.86 -0.58
C THR A 453 -9.64 31.19 -1.98
N MET A 454 -8.75 31.32 -2.98
CA MET A 454 -9.11 31.56 -4.37
C MET A 454 -10.01 30.45 -4.95
N TYR A 455 -9.77 29.20 -4.54
CA TYR A 455 -10.60 28.05 -4.95
C TYR A 455 -11.83 27.80 -4.04
N GLY A 456 -12.24 28.78 -3.25
CA GLY A 456 -13.40 28.69 -2.36
C GLY A 456 -13.23 27.67 -1.23
N MET A 457 -11.98 27.47 -0.78
CA MET A 457 -11.61 26.58 0.33
C MET A 457 -11.04 27.40 1.52
N GLY A 458 -11.42 28.65 1.67
CA GLY A 458 -10.94 29.53 2.75
C GLY A 458 -11.30 29.05 4.16
N GLU A 459 -12.33 28.24 4.31
CA GLU A 459 -12.78 27.64 5.58
C GLU A 459 -12.00 26.39 6.00
N VAL A 460 -11.06 25.90 5.18
CA VAL A 460 -10.17 24.78 5.55
C VAL A 460 -9.41 25.18 6.83
N ARG A 461 -9.48 24.34 7.85
CA ARG A 461 -8.70 24.48 9.08
C ARG A 461 -7.25 24.27 8.78
N VAL A 462 -6.42 25.18 9.22
CA VAL A 462 -4.97 25.18 9.02
C VAL A 462 -4.30 25.24 10.39
N THR A 463 -3.52 24.20 10.71
CA THR A 463 -2.67 24.20 11.89
C THR A 463 -1.23 24.24 11.42
N ILE A 464 -0.47 25.24 11.89
CA ILE A 464 0.90 25.50 11.48
C ILE A 464 1.81 25.17 12.65
N GLY A 465 2.83 24.35 12.41
CA GLY A 465 3.89 24.07 13.38
C GLY A 465 5.21 24.66 12.90
N GLU A 466 5.76 25.59 13.65
CA GLU A 466 7.04 26.24 13.37
C GLU A 466 8.07 25.77 14.38
N ARG A 467 9.31 25.49 13.91
CA ARG A 467 10.45 25.07 14.73
C ARG A 467 10.10 23.98 15.75
N LEU A 468 9.39 22.96 15.28
CA LEU A 468 8.91 21.86 16.13
C LEU A 468 10.07 21.21 16.89
N SER A 469 9.87 20.97 18.19
CA SER A 469 10.80 20.45 19.17
C SER A 469 11.93 21.37 19.62
N TYR A 470 12.09 22.55 19.04
CA TYR A 470 13.02 23.57 19.52
C TYR A 470 12.42 24.36 20.69
N PRO A 471 13.22 25.06 21.50
CA PRO A 471 12.73 25.84 22.64
C PRO A 471 11.70 26.93 22.26
N ASP A 472 11.75 27.40 21.03
CA ASP A 472 10.85 28.41 20.44
C ASP A 472 9.78 27.77 19.55
N GLU A 473 9.43 26.48 19.78
CA GLU A 473 8.31 25.80 19.11
C GLU A 473 7.02 26.63 19.20
N LYS A 474 6.40 26.84 18.06
CA LYS A 474 5.15 27.58 17.97
C LYS A 474 4.13 26.81 17.15
N ILE A 475 2.92 26.69 17.68
CA ILE A 475 1.77 26.10 17.00
C ILE A 475 0.68 27.14 16.88
N THR A 476 0.24 27.40 15.65
CA THR A 476 -0.80 28.40 15.34
C THR A 476 -1.92 27.73 14.59
N GLU A 477 -3.17 28.03 14.96
CA GLU A 477 -4.36 27.44 14.34
C GLU A 477 -5.32 28.54 13.87
N GLY A 478 -5.95 28.31 12.71
CA GLY A 478 -6.93 29.20 12.11
C GLY A 478 -7.52 28.61 10.84
N ARG A 479 -8.12 29.45 9.99
CA ARG A 479 -8.64 29.08 8.68
C ARG A 479 -7.67 29.52 7.59
N ALA A 480 -7.73 28.90 6.42
CA ALA A 480 -6.90 29.33 5.30
C ALA A 480 -7.12 30.81 4.94
N ALA A 481 -8.36 31.31 5.09
CA ALA A 481 -8.67 32.72 4.87
C ALA A 481 -7.91 33.69 5.83
N ASP A 482 -7.57 33.22 7.03
CA ASP A 482 -6.92 34.04 8.06
C ASP A 482 -5.40 34.17 7.87
N PHE A 483 -4.78 33.26 7.07
CA PHE A 483 -3.32 33.17 6.92
C PHE A 483 -2.77 33.59 5.56
N GLN A 484 -3.53 34.33 4.76
CA GLN A 484 -3.15 34.71 3.40
C GLN A 484 -1.91 35.61 3.30
N GLU A 485 -1.57 36.33 4.38
CA GLU A 485 -0.40 37.20 4.44
C GLU A 485 0.61 36.79 5.52
N MET A 486 0.42 35.59 6.11
CA MET A 486 1.27 35.09 7.19
C MET A 486 2.60 34.57 6.66
N GLU A 487 3.71 35.18 7.09
CA GLU A 487 5.04 34.60 6.96
C GLU A 487 5.31 33.61 8.09
N THR A 488 5.97 32.48 7.76
CA THR A 488 6.33 31.44 8.70
C THR A 488 7.83 31.14 8.65
N ASP A 489 8.35 30.52 9.72
CA ASP A 489 9.73 30.04 9.70
C ASP A 489 9.94 29.03 8.56
N PRO A 490 11.10 29.01 7.88
CA PRO A 490 11.39 27.99 6.86
C PRO A 490 11.30 26.54 7.37
N LEU A 491 11.46 26.34 8.70
CA LEU A 491 11.23 25.05 9.36
C LEU A 491 9.77 24.90 9.81
N SER A 492 8.85 25.04 8.89
CA SER A 492 7.43 24.91 9.18
C SER A 492 6.78 23.73 8.49
N VAL A 493 5.76 23.20 9.16
CA VAL A 493 4.85 22.18 8.64
C VAL A 493 3.42 22.64 8.84
N ILE A 494 2.53 22.12 8.03
CA ILE A 494 1.11 22.48 8.07
C ILE A 494 0.27 21.21 8.06
N LEU A 495 -0.76 21.17 8.93
CA LEU A 495 -1.86 20.24 8.84
C LEU A 495 -3.09 20.97 8.32
N LEU A 496 -3.60 20.52 7.18
CA LEU A 496 -4.83 21.00 6.58
C LEU A 496 -5.94 20.00 6.89
N GLU A 497 -7.08 20.50 7.39
CA GLU A 497 -8.24 19.67 7.72
C GLU A 497 -9.52 20.29 7.15
N ARG A 498 -10.21 19.52 6.31
CA ARG A 498 -11.49 19.91 5.76
C ARG A 498 -12.63 19.27 6.56
N LYS A 499 -13.51 20.10 7.12
CA LYS A 499 -14.77 19.61 7.70
C LYS A 499 -15.65 19.13 6.56
N GLU A 500 -16.02 17.86 6.59
CA GLU A 500 -16.87 17.13 5.65
C GLU A 500 -16.25 16.66 4.34
N SER A 501 -16.37 15.38 4.14
CA SER A 501 -16.39 14.77 2.84
C SER A 501 -17.80 14.85 2.27
N ASN A 502 -18.13 15.83 1.43
CA ASN A 502 -19.08 15.52 0.40
C ASN A 502 -18.51 14.31 -0.34
N LYS A 503 -19.27 13.21 -0.40
CA LYS A 503 -18.86 12.03 -1.15
C LYS A 503 -18.52 12.52 -2.56
N SER A 504 -17.24 12.62 -2.88
CA SER A 504 -16.80 13.05 -4.21
C SER A 504 -17.24 11.98 -5.20
N VAL A 505 -17.91 12.38 -6.25
CA VAL A 505 -18.22 11.49 -7.37
C VAL A 505 -16.87 11.08 -7.98
N VAL A 506 -16.61 9.78 -8.03
CA VAL A 506 -15.33 9.24 -8.52
C VAL A 506 -15.34 9.08 -10.04
N THR A 507 -16.53 8.93 -10.64
CA THR A 507 -16.68 8.76 -12.08
C THR A 507 -16.70 10.11 -12.81
N HIS A 508 -16.29 10.12 -14.08
CA HIS A 508 -16.51 11.22 -15.00
C HIS A 508 -17.98 11.27 -15.45
N GLY A 509 -18.37 12.31 -16.16
CA GLY A 509 -19.75 12.54 -16.64
C GLY A 509 -20.46 13.60 -15.81
N ILE A 510 -19.79 14.72 -15.56
CA ILE A 510 -20.39 15.90 -14.93
C ILE A 510 -21.49 16.43 -15.86
N CYS A 511 -22.67 16.70 -15.31
CA CYS A 511 -23.82 17.20 -16.08
C CYS A 511 -23.49 18.51 -16.82
N ASP A 512 -24.00 18.64 -18.04
CA ASP A 512 -23.76 19.83 -18.88
C ASP A 512 -24.18 21.14 -18.18
N GLU A 513 -25.22 21.09 -17.36
CA GLU A 513 -25.77 22.23 -16.61
C GLU A 513 -24.88 22.72 -15.51
N GLU A 514 -23.96 21.89 -15.05
CA GLU A 514 -22.99 22.27 -14.01
C GLU A 514 -21.86 23.15 -14.56
N PHE A 515 -21.59 23.10 -15.88
CA PHE A 515 -20.57 23.94 -16.49
C PHE A 515 -21.09 25.36 -16.78
N LEU A 516 -20.25 26.34 -16.47
CA LEU A 516 -20.48 27.69 -16.95
C LEU A 516 -20.23 27.71 -18.45
N ARG A 517 -21.26 28.08 -19.20
CA ARG A 517 -21.18 28.20 -20.65
C ARG A 517 -21.99 29.43 -21.11
N ASP A 518 -21.55 30.05 -22.16
CA ASP A 518 -22.29 31.08 -22.86
C ASP A 518 -22.59 30.55 -24.29
N LYS A 519 -22.24 31.29 -25.31
CA LYS A 519 -22.37 30.88 -26.73
C LYS A 519 -21.21 29.95 -27.19
N VAL A 520 -20.26 29.64 -26.32
CA VAL A 520 -19.10 28.79 -26.62
C VAL A 520 -19.55 27.33 -26.78
N PRO A 521 -19.14 26.64 -27.84
CA PRO A 521 -19.42 25.22 -28.01
C PRO A 521 -18.86 24.38 -26.86
N MET A 522 -19.60 23.34 -26.47
CA MET A 522 -19.21 22.42 -25.40
C MET A 522 -19.45 20.98 -25.83
N THR A 523 -18.48 20.11 -25.62
CA THR A 523 -18.63 18.67 -25.77
C THR A 523 -19.64 18.17 -24.75
N LYS A 524 -20.69 17.51 -25.24
CA LYS A 524 -21.81 17.06 -24.42
C LYS A 524 -21.42 15.92 -23.50
N GLU A 525 -22.12 15.81 -22.38
CA GLU A 525 -21.86 14.87 -21.28
C GLU A 525 -21.59 13.44 -21.75
N GLU A 526 -22.45 12.90 -22.62
CA GLU A 526 -22.35 11.52 -23.09
C GLU A 526 -21.13 11.31 -24.00
N VAL A 527 -20.89 12.25 -24.92
CA VAL A 527 -19.72 12.24 -25.81
C VAL A 527 -18.44 12.47 -25.02
N ARG A 528 -18.47 13.38 -24.05
CA ARG A 528 -17.35 13.66 -23.13
C ARG A 528 -16.97 12.43 -22.34
N SER A 529 -17.95 11.72 -21.76
CA SER A 529 -17.74 10.49 -21.01
C SER A 529 -17.09 9.39 -21.85
N ILE A 530 -17.53 9.21 -23.10
CA ILE A 530 -16.93 8.25 -24.02
C ILE A 530 -15.49 8.66 -24.38
N SER A 531 -15.27 9.94 -24.66
CA SER A 531 -13.93 10.45 -24.99
C SER A 531 -12.92 10.25 -23.86
N LEU A 532 -13.33 10.52 -22.62
CA LEU A 532 -12.51 10.29 -21.43
C LEU A 532 -12.19 8.80 -21.22
N SER A 533 -13.16 7.93 -21.41
CA SER A 533 -12.95 6.48 -21.36
C SER A 533 -11.94 6.00 -22.41
N LYS A 534 -11.98 6.57 -23.64
CA LYS A 534 -11.04 6.23 -24.72
C LYS A 534 -9.64 6.79 -24.49
N LEU A 535 -9.49 7.89 -23.73
CA LEU A 535 -8.20 8.45 -23.35
C LEU A 535 -7.41 7.51 -22.42
N ARG A 536 -8.05 6.71 -21.56
CA ARG A 536 -7.39 5.80 -20.61
C ARG A 536 -6.38 6.52 -19.71
N LEU A 537 -6.78 7.63 -19.11
CA LEU A 537 -5.90 8.50 -18.31
C LEU A 537 -5.31 7.79 -17.09
N THR A 538 -4.05 8.10 -16.79
CA THR A 538 -3.40 7.77 -15.51
C THR A 538 -3.44 8.97 -14.56
N LYS A 539 -3.26 8.75 -13.27
CA LYS A 539 -3.30 9.83 -12.26
C LYS A 539 -2.24 10.92 -12.48
N ASP A 540 -1.14 10.56 -13.09
CA ASP A 540 0.03 11.41 -13.38
C ASP A 540 0.10 11.86 -14.84
N ALA A 541 -0.98 11.68 -15.61
CA ALA A 541 -1.00 12.00 -17.04
C ALA A 541 -0.70 13.49 -17.32
N LEU A 542 0.13 13.73 -18.35
CA LEU A 542 0.39 15.04 -18.92
C LEU A 542 -0.46 15.18 -20.18
N ILE A 543 -1.43 16.11 -20.19
CA ILE A 543 -2.53 16.08 -21.14
C ILE A 543 -2.64 17.42 -21.90
N TYR A 544 -2.78 17.35 -23.22
CA TYR A 544 -3.19 18.50 -24.01
C TYR A 544 -4.67 18.41 -24.36
N ASP A 545 -5.41 19.50 -24.16
CA ASP A 545 -6.78 19.70 -24.66
C ASP A 545 -6.74 20.75 -25.77
N VAL A 546 -6.78 20.30 -27.01
CA VAL A 546 -6.68 21.19 -28.17
C VAL A 546 -8.08 21.61 -28.64
N GLY A 547 -8.34 22.93 -28.63
CA GLY A 547 -9.66 23.47 -28.89
C GLY A 547 -10.58 23.26 -27.68
N ALA A 548 -10.14 23.68 -26.52
CA ALA A 548 -10.76 23.36 -25.24
C ALA A 548 -12.19 23.95 -25.05
N GLY A 549 -12.55 24.98 -25.78
CA GLY A 549 -13.87 25.60 -25.74
C GLY A 549 -14.25 26.09 -24.35
N THR A 550 -15.28 25.51 -23.74
CA THR A 550 -15.69 25.83 -22.35
C THR A 550 -14.76 25.24 -21.29
N GLY A 551 -13.82 24.36 -21.67
CA GLY A 551 -12.95 23.62 -20.77
C GLY A 551 -13.64 22.43 -20.08
N SER A 552 -14.80 22.00 -20.55
CA SER A 552 -15.52 20.88 -19.90
C SER A 552 -14.75 19.58 -19.94
N VAL A 553 -14.08 19.26 -21.06
CA VAL A 553 -13.18 18.08 -21.15
C VAL A 553 -11.94 18.30 -20.33
N SER A 554 -11.30 19.50 -20.43
CA SER A 554 -10.13 19.85 -19.62
C SER A 554 -10.35 19.68 -18.12
N VAL A 555 -11.49 20.12 -17.61
CA VAL A 555 -11.87 20.00 -16.19
C VAL A 555 -11.96 18.54 -15.78
N GLU A 556 -12.69 17.72 -16.52
CA GLU A 556 -12.83 16.31 -16.17
C GLU A 556 -11.52 15.54 -16.30
N MET A 557 -10.68 15.86 -17.30
CA MET A 557 -9.33 15.30 -17.39
C MET A 557 -8.47 15.70 -16.18
N ALA A 558 -8.55 16.94 -15.73
CA ALA A 558 -7.81 17.43 -14.57
C ALA A 558 -8.26 16.79 -13.24
N LEU A 559 -9.54 16.48 -13.10
CA LEU A 559 -10.09 15.75 -11.96
C LEU A 559 -9.63 14.28 -11.92
N GLN A 560 -9.46 13.64 -13.09
CA GLN A 560 -8.96 12.27 -13.20
C GLN A 560 -7.44 12.20 -12.99
N ALA A 561 -6.69 13.13 -13.61
CA ALA A 561 -5.22 13.18 -13.53
C ALA A 561 -4.77 14.09 -12.37
N VAL A 562 -5.12 13.73 -11.14
CA VAL A 562 -4.92 14.57 -9.95
C VAL A 562 -3.44 14.89 -9.67
N ASP A 563 -2.54 13.96 -9.95
CA ASP A 563 -1.08 14.10 -9.84
C ASP A 563 -0.42 14.57 -11.15
N GLY A 564 -1.20 14.64 -12.22
CA GLY A 564 -0.80 15.07 -13.55
C GLY A 564 -1.09 16.55 -13.81
N LYS A 565 -1.08 16.92 -15.09
CA LYS A 565 -1.32 18.30 -15.52
C LYS A 565 -2.06 18.34 -16.85
N VAL A 566 -3.00 19.26 -17.00
CA VAL A 566 -3.75 19.52 -18.23
C VAL A 566 -3.41 20.91 -18.74
N TRP A 567 -3.07 21.01 -20.03
CA TRP A 567 -2.96 22.27 -20.76
C TRP A 567 -4.14 22.41 -21.70
N ALA A 568 -5.02 23.36 -21.40
CA ALA A 568 -6.15 23.72 -22.24
C ALA A 568 -5.71 24.78 -23.25
N ILE A 569 -5.60 24.40 -24.51
CA ILE A 569 -5.20 25.27 -25.62
C ILE A 569 -6.46 25.83 -26.29
N GLU A 570 -6.63 27.14 -26.22
CA GLU A 570 -7.82 27.81 -26.80
C GLU A 570 -7.43 29.19 -27.37
N LYS A 571 -7.92 29.49 -28.58
CA LYS A 571 -7.60 30.74 -29.25
C LYS A 571 -8.59 31.88 -28.98
N LYS A 572 -9.82 31.57 -28.60
CA LYS A 572 -10.87 32.57 -28.37
C LYS A 572 -10.83 33.09 -26.95
N GLU A 573 -10.70 34.40 -26.79
CA GLU A 573 -10.60 35.04 -25.46
C GLU A 573 -11.86 34.78 -24.60
N GLU A 574 -13.05 34.81 -25.19
CA GLU A 574 -14.30 34.51 -24.48
C GLU A 574 -14.30 33.07 -23.90
N ALA A 575 -13.78 32.10 -24.64
CA ALA A 575 -13.65 30.73 -24.20
C ALA A 575 -12.56 30.57 -23.11
N VAL A 576 -11.43 31.27 -23.25
CA VAL A 576 -10.37 31.32 -22.23
C VAL A 576 -10.93 31.81 -20.90
N GLU A 577 -11.77 32.86 -20.89
CA GLU A 577 -12.39 33.37 -19.68
C GLU A 577 -13.40 32.37 -19.06
N LEU A 578 -14.11 31.60 -19.88
CA LEU A 578 -14.99 30.54 -19.40
C LEU A 578 -14.18 29.38 -18.78
N ILE A 579 -13.06 28.98 -19.40
CA ILE A 579 -12.17 27.95 -18.84
C ILE A 579 -11.65 28.40 -17.47
N LYS A 580 -11.24 29.68 -17.31
CA LYS A 580 -10.82 30.23 -16.00
C LYS A 580 -11.89 30.09 -14.94
N LYS A 581 -13.12 30.44 -15.27
CA LYS A 581 -14.26 30.35 -14.35
C LYS A 581 -14.59 28.89 -13.98
N ASN A 582 -14.62 27.99 -14.98
CA ASN A 582 -14.84 26.56 -14.74
C ASN A 582 -13.71 25.92 -13.95
N LYS A 583 -12.45 26.27 -14.23
CA LYS A 583 -11.28 25.86 -13.44
C LYS A 583 -11.45 26.16 -11.94
N ILE A 584 -11.87 27.37 -11.61
CA ILE A 584 -12.12 27.78 -10.21
C ILE A 584 -13.31 27.02 -9.62
N LYS A 585 -14.44 26.97 -10.37
CA LYS A 585 -15.65 26.30 -9.92
C LYS A 585 -15.43 24.85 -9.56
N PHE A 586 -14.70 24.12 -10.40
CA PHE A 586 -14.41 22.70 -10.21
C PHE A 586 -13.10 22.42 -9.45
N ARG A 587 -12.41 23.47 -8.98
CA ARG A 587 -11.19 23.34 -8.17
C ARG A 587 -10.08 22.53 -8.83
N THR A 588 -9.86 22.74 -10.14
CA THR A 588 -8.84 22.03 -10.93
C THR A 588 -7.55 22.86 -11.04
N ASP A 589 -6.76 22.92 -9.95
CA ASP A 589 -5.50 23.71 -9.91
C ASP A 589 -4.47 23.21 -10.94
N ASN A 590 -4.47 21.92 -11.25
CA ASN A 590 -3.59 21.28 -12.23
C ASN A 590 -4.00 21.53 -13.71
N LEU A 591 -5.02 22.34 -13.97
CA LEU A 591 -5.41 22.81 -15.30
C LEU A 591 -4.73 24.14 -15.59
N GLU A 592 -3.90 24.20 -16.62
CA GLU A 592 -3.25 25.42 -17.13
C GLU A 592 -3.90 25.84 -18.44
N ILE A 593 -4.05 27.14 -18.66
CA ILE A 593 -4.75 27.68 -19.82
C ILE A 593 -3.71 28.35 -20.73
N ILE A 594 -3.68 27.91 -21.98
CA ILE A 594 -2.77 28.43 -23.01
C ILE A 594 -3.59 29.14 -24.08
N SER A 595 -3.51 30.44 -24.10
CA SER A 595 -4.17 31.24 -25.14
C SER A 595 -3.36 31.18 -26.42
N GLY A 596 -3.94 30.62 -27.50
CA GLY A 596 -3.27 30.52 -28.78
C GLY A 596 -3.83 29.44 -29.69
N LEU A 597 -3.31 29.36 -30.89
CA LEU A 597 -3.66 28.36 -31.90
C LEU A 597 -2.67 27.19 -31.86
N ALA A 598 -3.17 25.94 -31.92
CA ALA A 598 -2.33 24.78 -32.14
C ALA A 598 -2.01 24.61 -33.64
N PRO A 599 -0.79 24.15 -34.00
CA PRO A 599 0.24 23.56 -33.13
C PRO A 599 1.15 24.55 -32.40
N GLU A 600 1.25 25.84 -32.82
CA GLU A 600 2.24 26.81 -32.32
C GLU A 600 2.18 26.96 -30.78
N ALA A 601 0.98 27.07 -30.22
CA ALA A 601 0.78 27.18 -28.77
C ALA A 601 1.23 25.94 -27.99
N CYS A 602 1.34 24.79 -28.65
CA CYS A 602 1.81 23.55 -28.07
C CYS A 602 3.33 23.39 -28.06
N MET A 603 4.06 24.13 -28.92
CA MET A 603 5.51 23.96 -29.09
C MET A 603 6.33 24.12 -27.79
N PRO A 604 6.11 25.16 -26.94
CA PRO A 604 6.91 25.37 -25.73
C PRO A 604 6.54 24.45 -24.57
N LEU A 605 5.43 23.68 -24.67
CA LEU A 605 4.94 22.87 -23.58
C LEU A 605 5.71 21.55 -23.46
N PRO A 606 5.79 20.93 -22.26
CA PRO A 606 6.41 19.62 -22.07
C PRO A 606 5.73 18.55 -22.92
N ALA A 607 6.45 17.46 -23.26
CA ALA A 607 5.91 16.34 -24.01
C ALA A 607 4.66 15.73 -23.30
N PRO A 608 3.51 15.65 -23.96
CA PRO A 608 2.30 15.08 -23.37
C PRO A 608 2.29 13.55 -23.42
N THR A 609 1.65 12.92 -22.47
CA THR A 609 1.34 11.47 -22.51
C THR A 609 0.02 11.20 -23.23
N HIS A 610 -0.91 12.16 -23.16
CA HIS A 610 -2.25 12.07 -23.74
C HIS A 610 -2.62 13.38 -24.44
N ALA A 611 -3.46 13.29 -25.44
CA ALA A 611 -4.08 14.48 -26.05
C ALA A 611 -5.55 14.22 -26.39
N PHE A 612 -6.38 15.22 -26.12
CA PHE A 612 -7.72 15.32 -26.63
C PHE A 612 -7.79 16.46 -27.67
N ILE A 613 -8.41 16.22 -28.80
CA ILE A 613 -8.59 17.20 -29.85
C ILE A 613 -10.08 17.40 -30.11
N GLY A 614 -10.63 18.49 -29.55
CA GLY A 614 -12.03 18.90 -29.74
C GLY A 614 -12.25 19.83 -30.92
N GLY A 615 -11.16 20.43 -31.42
CA GLY A 615 -11.18 21.31 -32.61
C GLY A 615 -9.78 21.66 -33.08
N SER A 616 -9.47 21.36 -34.34
CA SER A 616 -8.14 21.55 -34.96
C SER A 616 -8.02 22.85 -35.75
N SER A 617 -9.12 23.51 -36.04
CA SER A 617 -9.16 24.70 -36.94
C SER A 617 -8.50 24.46 -38.34
N GLY A 618 -8.54 23.22 -38.87
CA GLY A 618 -7.92 22.81 -40.14
C GLY A 618 -6.44 22.45 -40.02
N ASN A 619 -5.87 22.34 -38.83
CA ASN A 619 -4.45 22.03 -38.60
C ASN A 619 -4.25 20.63 -38.00
N LEU A 620 -5.21 19.70 -38.16
CA LEU A 620 -5.17 18.41 -37.47
C LEU A 620 -3.88 17.63 -37.75
N LYS A 621 -3.47 17.56 -39.03
CA LYS A 621 -2.25 16.86 -39.43
C LYS A 621 -1.01 17.43 -38.73
N MET A 622 -0.81 18.75 -38.78
CA MET A 622 0.33 19.40 -38.14
C MET A 622 0.33 19.24 -36.63
N ILE A 623 -0.85 19.25 -35.99
CA ILE A 623 -1.00 18.99 -34.55
C ILE A 623 -0.53 17.57 -34.23
N LEU A 624 -0.99 16.56 -34.97
CA LEU A 624 -0.64 15.16 -34.76
C LEU A 624 0.86 14.90 -35.01
N GLU A 625 1.43 15.48 -36.04
CA GLU A 625 2.89 15.41 -36.33
C GLU A 625 3.69 15.96 -35.14
N LEU A 626 3.33 17.13 -34.61
CA LEU A 626 3.98 17.71 -33.43
C LEU A 626 3.82 16.82 -32.19
N LEU A 627 2.64 16.27 -31.95
CA LEU A 627 2.38 15.40 -30.80
C LEU A 627 3.23 14.14 -30.87
N LEU A 628 3.29 13.47 -32.03
CA LEU A 628 4.12 12.29 -32.26
C LEU A 628 5.61 12.59 -32.18
N GLN A 629 6.04 13.76 -32.63
CA GLN A 629 7.45 14.21 -32.48
C GLN A 629 7.81 14.38 -30.99
N LYS A 630 6.90 14.93 -30.18
CA LYS A 630 7.12 15.12 -28.73
C LYS A 630 7.09 13.81 -27.95
N ASN A 631 6.15 12.93 -28.31
CA ASN A 631 5.99 11.62 -27.68
C ASN A 631 5.46 10.61 -28.72
N PRO A 632 6.32 9.74 -29.27
CA PRO A 632 5.92 8.73 -30.24
C PRO A 632 4.86 7.75 -29.71
N ALA A 633 4.78 7.51 -28.41
CA ALA A 633 3.81 6.60 -27.77
C ALA A 633 2.57 7.31 -27.22
N ILE A 634 2.28 8.53 -27.65
CA ILE A 634 1.15 9.33 -27.15
C ILE A 634 -0.20 8.66 -27.39
N ARG A 635 -1.09 8.69 -26.41
CA ARG A 635 -2.50 8.33 -26.58
C ARG A 635 -3.33 9.54 -26.99
N VAL A 636 -4.07 9.44 -28.10
CA VAL A 636 -4.87 10.55 -28.67
C VAL A 636 -6.32 10.17 -28.82
N VAL A 637 -7.21 11.11 -28.52
CA VAL A 637 -8.65 11.03 -28.83
C VAL A 637 -9.06 12.29 -29.58
N ILE A 638 -9.74 12.11 -30.73
CA ILE A 638 -10.24 13.18 -31.56
C ILE A 638 -11.76 13.10 -31.63
N ASN A 639 -12.45 14.21 -31.40
CA ASN A 639 -13.89 14.33 -31.67
C ASN A 639 -14.14 15.07 -32.97
N CYS A 640 -14.76 14.40 -33.95
CA CYS A 640 -15.11 14.97 -35.24
C CYS A 640 -16.61 15.10 -35.37
N ILE A 641 -17.09 16.31 -35.64
CA ILE A 641 -18.52 16.60 -35.83
C ILE A 641 -18.82 16.79 -37.32
N THR A 642 -17.84 17.30 -38.12
CA THR A 642 -17.99 17.55 -39.54
C THR A 642 -17.34 16.46 -40.38
N LEU A 643 -17.87 16.22 -41.60
CA LEU A 643 -17.32 15.24 -42.54
C LEU A 643 -15.88 15.60 -42.97
N GLU A 644 -15.57 16.91 -43.08
CA GLU A 644 -14.26 17.40 -43.44
C GLU A 644 -13.22 17.00 -42.39
N THR A 645 -13.54 17.16 -41.10
CA THR A 645 -12.62 16.74 -40.02
C THR A 645 -12.50 15.21 -39.97
N VAL A 646 -13.55 14.46 -40.27
CA VAL A 646 -13.48 12.99 -40.37
C VAL A 646 -12.54 12.59 -41.52
N ALA A 647 -12.66 13.22 -42.69
CA ALA A 647 -11.82 12.95 -43.85
C ALA A 647 -10.34 13.24 -43.55
N GLU A 648 -10.05 14.38 -42.92
CA GLU A 648 -8.70 14.74 -42.47
C GLU A 648 -8.12 13.74 -41.47
N ALA A 649 -8.96 13.30 -40.50
CA ALA A 649 -8.55 12.31 -39.50
C ALA A 649 -8.24 10.93 -40.14
N ILE A 650 -9.04 10.48 -41.12
CA ILE A 650 -8.81 9.22 -41.84
C ILE A 650 -7.51 9.31 -42.64
N GLU A 651 -7.22 10.44 -43.27
CA GLU A 651 -5.97 10.65 -44.01
C GLU A 651 -4.76 10.62 -43.06
N CYS A 652 -4.87 11.23 -41.90
CA CYS A 652 -3.84 11.14 -40.85
C CYS A 652 -3.62 9.69 -40.37
N ILE A 653 -4.68 8.91 -40.18
CA ILE A 653 -4.58 7.50 -39.82
C ILE A 653 -3.80 6.67 -40.84
N ARG A 654 -3.97 6.99 -42.14
CA ARG A 654 -3.27 6.28 -43.22
C ARG A 654 -1.82 6.67 -43.38
N THR A 655 -1.45 7.89 -43.00
CA THR A 655 -0.13 8.50 -43.32
C THR A 655 0.82 8.60 -42.14
N LEU A 656 0.30 8.57 -40.93
CA LEU A 656 1.10 8.70 -39.71
C LEU A 656 1.33 7.33 -39.03
N PRO A 657 2.44 7.15 -38.27
CA PRO A 657 2.72 5.92 -37.54
C PRO A 657 1.80 5.80 -36.31
N LEU A 658 0.66 5.15 -36.50
CA LEU A 658 -0.39 5.00 -35.47
C LEU A 658 -0.76 3.53 -35.28
N LYS A 659 -1.04 3.15 -34.06
CA LYS A 659 -1.53 1.81 -33.68
C LYS A 659 -2.77 1.89 -32.79
N ASP A 660 -3.45 0.76 -32.59
CA ASP A 660 -4.65 0.65 -31.76
C ASP A 660 -5.75 1.65 -32.17
N VAL A 661 -5.92 1.83 -33.46
CA VAL A 661 -6.93 2.75 -34.00
C VAL A 661 -8.32 2.19 -33.76
N ASP A 662 -9.17 2.99 -33.11
CA ASP A 662 -10.55 2.66 -32.85
C ASP A 662 -11.43 3.85 -33.23
N ILE A 663 -12.49 3.60 -34.02
CA ILE A 663 -13.41 4.62 -34.53
C ILE A 663 -14.83 4.27 -34.10
N ALA A 664 -15.45 5.12 -33.30
CA ALA A 664 -16.81 4.97 -32.85
C ALA A 664 -17.67 6.18 -33.28
N GLN A 665 -18.85 5.93 -33.83
CA GLN A 665 -19.85 6.96 -34.03
C GLN A 665 -20.83 6.96 -32.84
N VAL A 666 -20.96 8.11 -32.20
CA VAL A 666 -21.85 8.30 -31.04
C VAL A 666 -23.10 9.09 -31.47
N ASN A 667 -24.26 8.48 -31.35
CA ASN A 667 -25.57 9.11 -31.59
C ASN A 667 -26.32 9.22 -30.26
N VAL A 668 -26.63 10.43 -29.85
CA VAL A 668 -27.32 10.71 -28.58
C VAL A 668 -28.67 11.32 -28.85
N ALA A 669 -29.69 10.84 -28.15
CA ALA A 669 -30.99 11.51 -28.07
C ALA A 669 -31.36 11.73 -26.61
N LYS A 670 -31.72 12.96 -26.25
CA LYS A 670 -32.15 13.32 -24.88
C LYS A 670 -33.64 13.53 -24.78
N GLY A 671 -34.26 13.03 -23.72
CA GLY A 671 -35.66 13.27 -23.41
C GLY A 671 -35.92 14.73 -23.02
N LYS A 672 -36.73 15.44 -23.77
CA LYS A 672 -37.19 16.80 -23.45
C LYS A 672 -38.67 16.76 -23.03
N LYS A 673 -38.97 17.27 -21.84
CA LYS A 673 -40.34 17.39 -21.34
C LYS A 673 -41.11 18.45 -22.14
N VAL A 674 -42.21 18.02 -22.73
CA VAL A 674 -43.14 18.88 -23.49
C VAL A 674 -44.56 18.60 -22.99
N GLY A 675 -45.08 19.46 -22.14
CA GLY A 675 -46.31 19.22 -21.42
C GLY A 675 -46.23 17.96 -20.53
N PRO A 676 -47.17 17.00 -20.67
CA PRO A 676 -47.14 15.74 -19.92
C PRO A 676 -46.22 14.65 -20.52
N TYR A 677 -45.64 14.88 -21.70
CA TYR A 677 -44.84 13.89 -22.45
C TYR A 677 -43.35 14.19 -22.42
N HIS A 678 -42.54 13.18 -22.72
CA HIS A 678 -41.12 13.30 -22.97
C HIS A 678 -40.84 12.96 -24.43
N LEU A 679 -40.34 13.93 -25.20
CA LEU A 679 -39.94 13.72 -26.58
C LEU A 679 -38.42 13.48 -26.65
N MET A 680 -38.00 12.48 -27.43
CA MET A 680 -36.60 12.21 -27.70
C MET A 680 -36.08 13.18 -28.77
N MET A 681 -35.12 14.04 -28.37
CA MET A 681 -34.48 15.02 -29.24
C MET A 681 -33.09 14.53 -29.62
N GLY A 682 -32.88 14.21 -30.91
CA GLY A 682 -31.58 13.81 -31.42
C GLY A 682 -30.55 14.96 -31.37
N GLN A 683 -29.34 14.64 -31.06
CA GLN A 683 -28.17 15.53 -31.16
C GLN A 683 -27.36 15.18 -32.42
N ASN A 684 -26.46 16.06 -32.82
CA ASN A 684 -25.55 15.79 -33.95
C ASN A 684 -24.68 14.56 -33.62
N PRO A 685 -24.56 13.60 -34.57
CA PRO A 685 -23.61 12.50 -34.42
C PRO A 685 -22.16 13.02 -34.26
N VAL A 686 -21.39 12.36 -33.39
CA VAL A 686 -19.99 12.67 -33.20
C VAL A 686 -19.15 11.42 -33.44
N TYR A 687 -18.13 11.52 -34.28
CA TYR A 687 -17.14 10.47 -34.42
C TYR A 687 -16.06 10.67 -33.34
N VAL A 688 -15.88 9.65 -32.52
CA VAL A 688 -14.80 9.57 -31.52
C VAL A 688 -13.75 8.63 -32.06
N ILE A 689 -12.60 9.17 -32.39
CA ILE A 689 -11.48 8.44 -32.98
C ILE A 689 -10.35 8.40 -31.94
N SER A 690 -9.85 7.23 -31.62
CA SER A 690 -8.77 7.06 -30.66
C SER A 690 -7.67 6.16 -31.20
N PHE A 691 -6.42 6.47 -30.87
CA PHE A 691 -5.24 5.70 -31.26
C PHE A 691 -4.05 5.97 -30.34
N THR A 692 -3.03 5.16 -30.47
CA THR A 692 -1.72 5.35 -29.83
C THR A 692 -0.68 5.53 -30.92
N GLY A 693 0.29 6.40 -30.72
CA GLY A 693 1.42 6.53 -31.64
C GLY A 693 2.28 5.24 -31.62
N ALA A 694 2.84 4.87 -32.76
CA ALA A 694 3.76 3.74 -32.89
C ALA A 694 5.19 4.23 -32.84
N GLU A 695 6.06 3.59 -32.07
CA GLU A 695 7.50 3.82 -32.15
C GLU A 695 8.02 3.30 -33.48
N ASN A 696 8.97 4.03 -34.11
CA ASN A 696 9.56 3.65 -35.38
C ASN A 696 10.23 2.27 -35.27
N GLY A 697 9.59 1.23 -35.76
CA GLY A 697 10.13 -0.14 -35.75
C GLY A 697 9.15 -1.26 -35.39
N GLU A 698 7.90 -0.94 -35.01
CA GLU A 698 6.81 -1.92 -34.85
C GLU A 698 5.84 -1.96 -36.02
#